data_57d46334d8ef04656f5543b790a7190d
#
_entry.id   57d46334d8ef04656f5543b790a7190d
#
_cell.length_a   1.000
_cell.length_b   1.000
_cell.length_c   1.000
_cell.angle_alpha   90.00
_cell.angle_beta   90.00
_cell.angle_gamma   90.00
#
_symmetry.space_group_name_H-M   'P 1'
#
loop_
_entity.id
_entity.type
_entity.pdbx_description
1 polymer ?
#
loop_
_entity_poly.entity_id
_entity_poly.type
_entity_poly.pdbx_seq_one_letter_code
_entity_poly.pdbx_strand_id
1 'polypeptide(L)'
;MEKIIVTLENHFDQVWRRCFKRNIENDGYTYISYEKIEEMYIDRCIEIAEKRPEFRFQIETAVVVDNYLHNHPEKKEVLRRLYDRKQLRVMDSGYYITDSNMIGIESFITDFLLSDRFLKDVFGEVSAVVTRRDAFGNSAQLPQVFRDLGKKSIAAISYSRVYGDVWRGIDGSAVCVKQPTFAGGAGGWKKLVPCPECKGKGCKKCDYTGVDRERERKEWWNLTVYPERILADEVTTITMGCEELTPAESLVDEVNALKSKYPIEFGFNEDYLPYIEDINAKLDCGDFSGLSVHPSFQVNFNNTGCYVSRIKTKQRLIETENTVSDLEVLAAKKYVSTGEAPDFSEIYKHYLFGAFHDSIAGTMVDAAYDEIMAAYDSLSGKIEAVSARLTDKTESSEKYFFNGLPIKRNAVVYMGCPNGKNIEISGEGVKTLGCDGKIATVLVENIEPYGARVFKITEADNKSAKATETAEKVAFHGTVLNGADEGTKFSGGEKRVIGNLRYAVTINGNGVESIYDKILRKTVCAVGAFSPFEHVLETDIGSPWTTLENYFNKTRLRDYTRLIGVTEKSGYAHAEFRTAIPNSMSGESNDNVIEWKIALIDGVDEILYSSRVEWHNFNRRLKVAFPATGNGEAFYSAPGAVIPAEKYEPYFSWSGATGDYPAYRFAAVEADGYVATVFNAGTPSFGVEKSNDGAVMFVSILRSPTVPTYLHEPQSYTMKAWDGMRDNGSHEFRLALKTYEKRSADIVLDAEAFAHSLAVIDGAAANAELPIVKDGKAVITRVKPAYDGDGIIVRLIDENGDGDETTISLPAWVKSIKLTDVAENEKRDLPTSGKTLTLTFRPFEIKTLKLKRGK
;
A
#
# COMPACT_ATOMS: atom_id res chain seq x y z
N MET A 1 33.20 -21.98 15.59
CA MET A 1 31.73 -21.97 15.69
C MET A 1 31.33 -22.25 17.12
N GLU A 2 30.66 -21.29 17.73
CA GLU A 2 30.28 -21.41 19.15
C GLU A 2 28.89 -22.04 19.30
N LYS A 3 27.95 -21.77 18.38
CA LYS A 3 26.57 -22.22 18.51
C LYS A 3 25.81 -22.26 17.18
N ILE A 4 24.96 -23.27 17.01
CA ILE A 4 23.95 -23.34 15.95
C ILE A 4 22.56 -23.33 16.59
N ILE A 5 21.79 -22.29 16.31
CA ILE A 5 20.42 -22.11 16.80
C ILE A 5 19.46 -22.55 15.71
N VAL A 6 18.69 -23.60 15.96
CA VAL A 6 17.65 -24.07 15.06
C VAL A 6 16.34 -23.39 15.41
N THR A 7 15.88 -22.49 14.56
CA THR A 7 14.58 -21.83 14.70
C THR A 7 13.54 -22.53 13.85
N LEU A 8 12.47 -23.04 14.46
CA LEU A 8 11.35 -23.62 13.76
C LEU A 8 10.28 -22.56 13.57
N GLU A 9 10.04 -22.19 12.33
CA GLU A 9 9.09 -21.13 11.97
C GLU A 9 8.43 -21.48 10.64
N ASN A 10 7.10 -21.38 10.57
CA ASN A 10 6.38 -21.49 9.33
C ASN A 10 5.99 -20.10 8.85
N HIS A 11 6.10 -19.84 7.55
CA HIS A 11 5.54 -18.66 6.94
C HIS A 11 4.05 -18.91 6.69
N PHE A 12 3.21 -18.00 7.15
CA PHE A 12 1.76 -18.12 7.05
C PHE A 12 1.21 -17.08 6.09
N ASP A 13 0.99 -17.51 4.85
CA ASP A 13 0.21 -16.71 3.94
C ASP A 13 -1.23 -16.61 4.41
N GLN A 14 -1.77 -15.39 4.44
CA GLN A 14 -3.19 -15.19 4.72
C GLN A 14 -4.03 -15.41 3.45
N VAL A 15 -3.46 -15.11 2.30
CA VAL A 15 -3.98 -15.40 0.97
C VAL A 15 -2.81 -15.56 0.02
N TRP A 16 -2.87 -16.49 -0.89
CA TRP A 16 -1.96 -16.66 -2.02
C TRP A 16 -2.50 -17.74 -2.96
N ARG A 17 -2.09 -18.99 -2.77
CA ARG A 17 -2.61 -20.14 -3.53
C ARG A 17 -3.92 -20.70 -2.96
N ARG A 18 -4.34 -20.20 -1.81
CA ARG A 18 -5.57 -20.56 -1.09
C ARG A 18 -6.27 -19.32 -0.58
N CYS A 19 -7.54 -19.46 -0.27
CA CYS A 19 -8.28 -18.49 0.54
C CYS A 19 -7.93 -18.64 2.01
N PHE A 20 -8.17 -17.57 2.77
CA PHE A 20 -8.00 -17.61 4.22
C PHE A 20 -9.06 -18.43 4.90
N LYS A 21 -10.34 -18.13 4.67
CA LYS A 21 -11.49 -18.76 5.38
C LYS A 21 -12.07 -19.96 4.68
N ARG A 22 -12.11 -19.98 3.36
CA ARG A 22 -12.85 -20.99 2.60
C ARG A 22 -11.94 -21.97 1.88
N ASN A 23 -12.39 -23.21 1.79
CA ASN A 23 -11.74 -24.19 0.93
C ASN A 23 -11.95 -23.83 -0.56
N ILE A 24 -11.02 -24.22 -1.40
CA ILE A 24 -11.09 -24.03 -2.85
C ILE A 24 -11.24 -25.40 -3.54
N GLU A 25 -12.20 -25.48 -4.45
CA GLU A 25 -12.32 -26.61 -5.37
C GLU A 25 -11.57 -26.32 -6.67
N ASN A 26 -10.62 -27.17 -7.03
CA ASN A 26 -9.90 -27.05 -8.28
C ASN A 26 -9.55 -28.43 -8.86
N ASP A 27 -9.89 -28.66 -10.11
CA ASP A 27 -9.68 -29.94 -10.83
C ASP A 27 -10.22 -31.17 -10.06
N GLY A 28 -11.33 -31.01 -9.33
CA GLY A 28 -11.96 -32.04 -8.54
C GLY A 28 -11.24 -32.38 -7.23
N TYR A 29 -10.27 -31.55 -6.81
CA TYR A 29 -9.63 -31.58 -5.50
C TYR A 29 -10.11 -30.42 -4.64
N THR A 30 -10.26 -30.69 -3.34
CA THR A 30 -10.53 -29.67 -2.32
C THR A 30 -9.21 -29.27 -1.67
N TYR A 31 -8.87 -27.99 -1.72
CA TYR A 31 -7.74 -27.39 -1.01
C TYR A 31 -8.24 -26.69 0.23
N ILE A 32 -7.78 -27.13 1.40
CA ILE A 32 -8.16 -26.54 2.68
C ILE A 32 -7.66 -25.09 2.79
N SER A 33 -8.36 -24.27 3.57
CA SER A 33 -8.04 -22.87 3.81
C SER A 33 -6.72 -22.67 4.56
N TYR A 34 -6.13 -21.48 4.48
CA TYR A 34 -4.96 -21.16 5.29
C TYR A 34 -5.27 -21.15 6.79
N GLU A 35 -6.43 -20.65 7.20
CA GLU A 35 -6.87 -20.74 8.60
C GLU A 35 -6.78 -22.16 9.14
N LYS A 36 -7.23 -23.15 8.36
CA LYS A 36 -7.14 -24.56 8.76
C LYS A 36 -5.71 -25.08 8.83
N ILE A 37 -4.84 -24.62 7.96
CA ILE A 37 -3.41 -24.96 7.99
C ILE A 37 -2.73 -24.36 9.25
N GLU A 38 -3.06 -23.11 9.60
CA GLU A 38 -2.56 -22.47 10.83
C GLU A 38 -2.98 -23.29 12.08
N GLU A 39 -4.25 -23.67 12.17
CA GLU A 39 -4.73 -24.52 13.27
C GLU A 39 -3.95 -25.83 13.35
N MET A 40 -3.82 -26.53 12.22
CA MET A 40 -3.09 -27.83 12.17
C MET A 40 -1.62 -27.69 12.58
N TYR A 41 -0.97 -26.61 12.19
CA TYR A 41 0.41 -26.33 12.57
C TYR A 41 0.54 -26.09 14.07
N ILE A 42 -0.28 -25.19 14.64
CA ILE A 42 -0.22 -24.85 16.06
C ILE A 42 -0.54 -26.07 16.93
N ASP A 43 -1.61 -26.80 16.60
CA ASP A 43 -1.98 -28.03 17.32
C ASP A 43 -0.82 -29.06 17.29
N ARG A 44 -0.18 -29.20 16.14
CA ARG A 44 0.96 -30.12 16.01
C ARG A 44 2.18 -29.67 16.83
N CYS A 45 2.47 -28.38 16.82
CA CYS A 45 3.54 -27.81 17.62
C CYS A 45 3.27 -28.00 19.13
N ILE A 46 2.03 -27.75 19.59
CA ILE A 46 1.62 -27.99 20.98
C ILE A 46 1.82 -29.47 21.34
N GLU A 47 1.32 -30.40 20.51
CA GLU A 47 1.46 -31.84 20.74
C GLU A 47 2.93 -32.28 20.92
N ILE A 48 3.83 -31.80 20.08
CA ILE A 48 5.26 -32.11 20.16
C ILE A 48 5.87 -31.46 21.40
N ALA A 49 5.61 -30.16 21.65
CA ALA A 49 6.15 -29.43 22.78
C ALA A 49 5.76 -30.03 24.15
N GLU A 50 4.56 -30.56 24.30
CA GLU A 50 4.12 -31.22 25.54
C GLU A 50 4.83 -32.55 25.79
N LYS A 51 5.31 -33.24 24.73
CA LYS A 51 6.04 -34.50 24.81
C LYS A 51 7.56 -34.31 24.90
N ARG A 52 8.07 -33.29 24.27
CA ARG A 52 9.52 -33.05 24.04
C ARG A 52 9.94 -31.70 24.61
N PRO A 53 10.45 -31.64 25.85
CA PRO A 53 10.81 -30.37 26.51
C PRO A 53 11.88 -29.55 25.77
N GLU A 54 12.71 -30.19 24.96
CA GLU A 54 13.73 -29.54 24.13
C GLU A 54 13.18 -28.88 22.85
N PHE A 55 11.96 -29.23 22.42
CA PHE A 55 11.34 -28.69 21.21
C PHE A 55 10.92 -27.24 21.44
N ARG A 56 11.29 -26.38 20.48
CA ARG A 56 10.91 -24.97 20.45
C ARG A 56 10.37 -24.62 19.07
N PHE A 57 9.37 -23.74 19.04
CA PHE A 57 8.82 -23.20 17.82
C PHE A 57 8.47 -21.72 17.98
N GLN A 58 8.50 -20.99 16.90
CA GLN A 58 8.10 -19.59 16.87
C GLN A 58 7.02 -19.36 15.83
N ILE A 59 6.16 -18.39 16.12
CA ILE A 59 5.10 -17.91 15.22
C ILE A 59 5.51 -16.52 14.76
N GLU A 60 5.33 -16.26 13.48
CA GLU A 60 5.87 -15.09 12.82
C GLU A 60 5.11 -13.80 13.12
N THR A 61 3.78 -13.86 13.25
CA THR A 61 2.88 -12.69 13.38
C THR A 61 1.79 -12.89 14.40
N ALA A 62 1.28 -11.77 14.92
CA ALA A 62 0.22 -11.76 15.91
C ALA A 62 -1.10 -12.33 15.38
N VAL A 63 -1.44 -12.08 14.11
CA VAL A 63 -2.72 -12.53 13.51
C VAL A 63 -2.90 -14.03 13.53
N VAL A 64 -1.82 -14.81 13.37
CA VAL A 64 -1.88 -16.28 13.43
C VAL A 64 -2.33 -16.77 14.81
N VAL A 65 -1.83 -16.12 15.86
CA VAL A 65 -2.24 -16.45 17.24
C VAL A 65 -3.65 -15.95 17.53
N ASP A 66 -4.02 -14.76 17.05
CA ASP A 66 -5.37 -14.19 17.26
C ASP A 66 -6.45 -15.06 16.57
N ASN A 67 -6.22 -15.45 15.32
CA ASN A 67 -7.11 -16.37 14.61
C ASN A 67 -7.26 -17.72 15.33
N TYR A 68 -6.14 -18.30 15.76
CA TYR A 68 -6.16 -19.57 16.49
C TYR A 68 -6.94 -19.45 17.81
N LEU A 69 -6.71 -18.41 18.60
CA LEU A 69 -7.41 -18.18 19.85
C LEU A 69 -8.88 -17.76 19.66
N HIS A 70 -9.22 -17.15 18.52
CA HIS A 70 -10.61 -16.87 18.17
C HIS A 70 -11.41 -18.18 18.02
N ASN A 71 -10.83 -19.16 17.34
CA ASN A 71 -11.44 -20.46 17.11
C ASN A 71 -11.29 -21.43 18.30
N HIS A 72 -10.21 -21.29 19.09
CA HIS A 72 -9.83 -22.16 20.21
C HIS A 72 -9.51 -21.36 21.48
N PRO A 73 -10.48 -20.61 22.06
CA PRO A 73 -10.21 -19.75 23.23
C PRO A 73 -9.72 -20.53 24.46
N GLU A 74 -10.07 -21.82 24.58
CA GLU A 74 -9.60 -22.71 25.63
C GLU A 74 -8.09 -22.99 25.57
N LYS A 75 -7.44 -22.70 24.46
CA LYS A 75 -6.00 -22.90 24.26
C LYS A 75 -5.14 -21.74 24.80
N LYS A 76 -5.71 -20.62 25.21
CA LYS A 76 -4.96 -19.43 25.68
C LYS A 76 -3.98 -19.81 26.79
N GLU A 77 -4.43 -20.57 27.79
CA GLU A 77 -3.58 -21.00 28.90
C GLU A 77 -2.49 -22.00 28.49
N VAL A 78 -2.76 -22.82 27.46
CA VAL A 78 -1.76 -23.75 26.91
C VAL A 78 -0.62 -22.96 26.23
N LEU A 79 -0.97 -22.02 25.35
CA LEU A 79 0.03 -21.18 24.67
C LEU A 79 0.82 -20.33 25.68
N ARG A 80 0.15 -19.75 26.67
CA ARG A 80 0.82 -18.98 27.74
C ARG A 80 1.83 -19.85 28.49
N ARG A 81 1.46 -21.06 28.92
CA ARG A 81 2.36 -22.00 29.59
C ARG A 81 3.56 -22.40 28.73
N LEU A 82 3.38 -22.63 27.43
CA LEU A 82 4.48 -22.95 26.51
C LEU A 82 5.40 -21.74 26.32
N TYR A 83 4.84 -20.53 26.29
CA TYR A 83 5.59 -19.28 26.23
C TYR A 83 6.48 -19.10 27.49
N ASP A 84 5.90 -19.27 28.68
CA ASP A 84 6.60 -19.16 29.97
C ASP A 84 7.71 -20.23 30.12
N ARG A 85 7.52 -21.43 29.56
CA ARG A 85 8.51 -22.51 29.49
C ARG A 85 9.58 -22.30 28.41
N LYS A 86 9.51 -21.19 27.65
CA LYS A 86 10.39 -20.92 26.53
C LYS A 86 10.37 -22.03 25.45
N GLN A 87 9.22 -22.59 25.20
CA GLN A 87 8.96 -23.54 24.10
C GLN A 87 8.24 -22.86 22.92
N LEU A 88 7.58 -21.74 23.16
CA LEU A 88 6.93 -20.89 22.17
C LEU A 88 7.50 -19.47 22.24
N ARG A 89 7.69 -18.84 21.08
CA ARG A 89 7.82 -17.39 20.92
C ARG A 89 6.92 -16.91 19.79
N VAL A 90 6.45 -15.67 19.91
CA VAL A 90 5.76 -14.98 18.81
C VAL A 90 6.63 -13.79 18.43
N MET A 91 7.08 -13.78 17.19
CA MET A 91 7.84 -12.66 16.64
C MET A 91 6.91 -11.48 16.39
N ASP A 92 7.40 -10.28 16.62
CA ASP A 92 6.60 -9.09 16.34
C ASP A 92 6.92 -8.56 14.93
N SER A 93 6.38 -9.24 13.95
CA SER A 93 6.53 -8.85 12.54
C SER A 93 5.41 -7.90 12.06
N GLY A 94 4.62 -7.39 13.01
CA GLY A 94 3.36 -6.70 12.83
C GLY A 94 2.18 -7.64 13.12
N TYR A 95 0.97 -7.11 13.04
CA TYR A 95 -0.24 -7.94 13.09
C TYR A 95 -0.32 -8.82 11.83
N TYR A 96 -0.02 -8.23 10.66
CA TYR A 96 0.23 -8.89 9.38
C TYR A 96 1.65 -8.63 8.88
N ILE A 97 2.12 -9.39 7.88
CA ILE A 97 3.31 -9.04 7.11
C ILE A 97 2.87 -8.23 5.89
N THR A 98 2.93 -6.93 5.99
CA THR A 98 2.50 -6.00 4.96
C THR A 98 3.64 -5.63 3.99
N ASP A 99 3.33 -5.25 2.74
CA ASP A 99 4.30 -4.58 1.85
C ASP A 99 4.33 -3.08 2.16
N SER A 100 5.35 -2.67 2.90
CA SER A 100 5.46 -1.28 3.38
C SER A 100 5.85 -0.26 2.30
N ASN A 101 6.09 -0.68 1.05
CA ASN A 101 6.27 0.25 -0.07
C ASN A 101 4.93 0.70 -0.70
N MET A 102 3.86 -0.06 -0.49
CA MET A 102 2.56 0.16 -1.14
C MET A 102 1.44 0.60 -0.20
N ILE A 103 1.67 0.59 1.10
CA ILE A 103 0.70 1.02 2.12
C ILE A 103 1.15 2.32 2.77
N GLY A 104 0.20 3.10 3.33
CA GLY A 104 0.53 4.31 4.08
C GLY A 104 1.38 4.02 5.31
N ILE A 105 2.27 4.95 5.69
CA ILE A 105 3.07 4.82 6.92
C ILE A 105 2.20 4.66 8.16
N GLU A 106 1.03 5.28 8.17
CA GLU A 106 0.05 5.18 9.27
C GLU A 106 -0.58 3.79 9.37
N SER A 107 -0.83 3.14 8.23
CA SER A 107 -1.30 1.74 8.20
C SER A 107 -0.22 0.79 8.70
N PHE A 108 1.04 1.00 8.31
CA PHE A 108 2.17 0.24 8.80
C PHE A 108 2.35 0.38 10.33
N ILE A 109 2.25 1.61 10.85
CA ILE A 109 2.31 1.86 12.31
C ILE A 109 1.11 1.23 13.02
N THR A 110 -0.09 1.30 12.45
CA THR A 110 -1.31 0.69 13.01
C THR A 110 -1.18 -0.84 13.09
N ASP A 111 -0.55 -1.45 12.11
CA ASP A 111 -0.26 -2.89 12.08
C ASP A 111 0.59 -3.31 13.29
N PHE A 112 1.66 -2.57 13.59
CA PHE A 112 2.49 -2.80 14.78
C PHE A 112 1.81 -2.43 16.10
N LEU A 113 0.95 -1.40 16.11
CA LEU A 113 0.14 -1.04 17.28
C LEU A 113 -0.79 -2.19 17.68
N LEU A 114 -1.49 -2.79 16.71
CA LEU A 114 -2.35 -3.94 16.97
C LEU A 114 -1.56 -5.14 17.50
N SER A 115 -0.41 -5.44 16.88
CA SER A 115 0.48 -6.51 17.31
C SER A 115 0.97 -6.29 18.74
N ASP A 116 1.50 -5.10 19.06
CA ASP A 116 1.99 -4.73 20.38
C ASP A 116 0.93 -4.93 21.46
N ARG A 117 -0.29 -4.45 21.22
CA ARG A 117 -1.40 -4.57 22.17
C ARG A 117 -1.85 -6.01 22.37
N PHE A 118 -2.03 -6.75 21.29
CA PHE A 118 -2.43 -8.15 21.34
C PHE A 118 -1.38 -9.01 22.06
N LEU A 119 -0.11 -8.89 21.70
CA LEU A 119 0.95 -9.70 22.29
C LEU A 119 1.17 -9.39 23.78
N LYS A 120 1.08 -8.12 24.20
CA LYS A 120 1.11 -7.73 25.59
C LYS A 120 -0.06 -8.31 26.40
N ASP A 121 -1.28 -8.33 25.83
CA ASP A 121 -2.45 -8.93 26.47
C ASP A 121 -2.30 -10.44 26.65
N VAL A 122 -1.83 -11.13 25.61
CA VAL A 122 -1.75 -12.59 25.63
C VAL A 122 -0.50 -13.08 26.39
N PHE A 123 0.68 -12.48 26.14
CA PHE A 123 1.97 -12.98 26.63
C PHE A 123 2.67 -12.08 27.64
N GLY A 124 2.25 -10.83 27.80
CA GLY A 124 2.81 -9.86 28.72
C GLY A 124 4.02 -9.08 28.18
N GLU A 125 4.58 -9.48 27.06
CA GLU A 125 5.73 -8.86 26.43
C GLU A 125 5.69 -8.97 24.90
N VAL A 126 6.57 -8.24 24.23
CA VAL A 126 6.71 -8.22 22.77
C VAL A 126 8.15 -8.52 22.38
N SER A 127 8.35 -9.29 21.31
CA SER A 127 9.68 -9.62 20.81
C SER A 127 10.50 -8.37 20.44
N ALA A 128 11.78 -8.37 20.81
CA ALA A 128 12.74 -7.36 20.35
C ALA A 128 13.31 -7.65 18.95
N VAL A 129 12.89 -8.74 18.33
CA VAL A 129 13.30 -9.18 17.00
C VAL A 129 12.08 -9.16 16.07
N VAL A 130 12.26 -8.59 14.89
CA VAL A 130 11.28 -8.55 13.80
C VAL A 130 11.69 -9.55 12.73
N THR A 131 10.75 -10.25 12.13
CA THR A 131 10.96 -10.94 10.85
C THR A 131 10.17 -10.24 9.75
N ARG A 132 10.74 -10.12 8.57
CA ARG A 132 10.10 -9.54 7.37
C ARG A 132 10.19 -10.54 6.23
N ARG A 133 9.82 -11.79 6.55
CA ARG A 133 9.83 -12.86 5.59
C ARG A 133 8.78 -12.59 4.52
N ASP A 134 9.16 -12.81 3.29
CA ASP A 134 8.35 -12.68 2.08
C ASP A 134 7.70 -11.31 1.81
N ALA A 135 7.92 -10.30 2.64
CA ALA A 135 7.51 -8.93 2.32
C ALA A 135 8.27 -8.45 1.06
N PHE A 136 7.54 -8.12 0.00
CA PHE A 136 8.13 -7.77 -1.29
C PHE A 136 8.77 -6.39 -1.29
N GLY A 137 8.29 -5.48 -0.45
CA GLY A 137 8.83 -4.14 -0.29
C GLY A 137 9.05 -3.75 1.17
N ASN A 138 10.19 -3.07 1.41
CA ASN A 138 10.54 -2.55 2.73
C ASN A 138 10.91 -1.07 2.61
N SER A 139 10.09 -0.21 3.21
CA SER A 139 10.18 1.25 3.09
C SER A 139 11.36 1.83 3.87
N ALA A 140 11.81 3.00 3.43
CA ALA A 140 12.92 3.73 4.02
C ALA A 140 12.72 4.14 5.50
N GLN A 141 11.50 4.18 5.97
CA GLN A 141 11.15 4.54 7.35
C GLN A 141 11.18 3.36 8.33
N LEU A 142 11.28 2.12 7.85
CA LEU A 142 11.23 0.95 8.73
C LEU A 142 12.28 0.97 9.84
N PRO A 143 13.57 1.28 9.58
CA PRO A 143 14.55 1.32 10.66
C PRO A 143 14.18 2.30 11.78
N GLN A 144 13.60 3.46 11.46
CA GLN A 144 13.12 4.43 12.44
C GLN A 144 11.98 3.86 13.27
N VAL A 145 10.94 3.31 12.61
CA VAL A 145 9.78 2.71 13.29
C VAL A 145 10.22 1.57 14.19
N PHE A 146 11.09 0.68 13.73
CA PHE A 146 11.59 -0.44 14.54
C PHE A 146 12.39 0.03 15.74
N ARG A 147 13.29 1.00 15.57
CA ARG A 147 14.05 1.57 16.70
C ARG A 147 13.12 2.24 17.71
N ASP A 148 12.10 2.95 17.27
CA ASP A 148 11.13 3.60 18.13
C ASP A 148 10.31 2.59 18.95
N LEU A 149 9.99 1.43 18.35
CA LEU A 149 9.35 0.27 18.99
C LEU A 149 10.31 -0.56 19.87
N GLY A 150 11.59 -0.15 20.03
CA GLY A 150 12.58 -0.87 20.81
C GLY A 150 13.12 -2.15 20.17
N LYS A 151 12.91 -2.34 18.85
CA LYS A 151 13.46 -3.50 18.15
C LYS A 151 14.98 -3.41 18.02
N LYS A 152 15.63 -4.54 18.25
CA LYS A 152 17.09 -4.68 18.27
C LYS A 152 17.64 -5.30 16.99
N SER A 153 16.84 -6.13 16.29
CA SER A 153 17.29 -6.83 15.11
C SER A 153 16.12 -7.17 14.19
N ILE A 154 16.43 -7.24 12.88
CA ILE A 154 15.61 -7.89 11.88
C ILE A 154 16.26 -9.24 11.59
N ALA A 155 15.54 -10.33 11.90
CA ALA A 155 16.07 -11.69 11.76
C ALA A 155 15.95 -12.26 10.34
N ALA A 156 14.98 -11.82 9.55
CA ALA A 156 14.84 -12.25 8.18
C ALA A 156 14.22 -11.13 7.35
N ILE A 157 14.89 -10.76 6.26
CA ILE A 157 14.30 -10.00 5.17
C ILE A 157 14.42 -10.90 3.96
N SER A 158 13.29 -11.50 3.53
CA SER A 158 13.32 -12.35 2.35
C SER A 158 13.61 -11.54 1.11
N TYR A 159 14.27 -12.20 0.17
CA TYR A 159 14.51 -11.73 -1.19
C TYR A 159 15.26 -10.40 -1.30
N SER A 160 15.45 -9.68 -0.23
CA SER A 160 16.36 -8.55 -0.22
C SER A 160 17.73 -9.03 0.22
N ARG A 161 18.73 -8.83 -0.62
CA ARG A 161 20.11 -8.88 -0.15
C ARG A 161 20.39 -7.57 0.59
N VAL A 162 19.84 -7.44 1.81
CA VAL A 162 20.42 -6.48 2.73
C VAL A 162 21.78 -7.02 3.10
N TYR A 163 22.82 -6.45 2.52
CA TYR A 163 24.20 -6.81 2.84
C TYR A 163 24.63 -6.10 4.11
N GLY A 164 25.46 -6.76 4.88
CA GLY A 164 26.12 -6.18 6.01
C GLY A 164 25.40 -6.39 7.33
N ASP A 165 25.92 -5.75 8.35
CA ASP A 165 25.49 -5.92 9.73
C ASP A 165 24.26 -5.07 10.08
N VAL A 166 24.06 -4.00 9.29
CA VAL A 166 23.15 -2.91 9.65
C VAL A 166 22.40 -2.38 8.44
N TRP A 167 21.10 -2.17 8.58
CA TRP A 167 20.30 -1.37 7.67
C TRP A 167 20.01 0.00 8.27
N ARG A 168 20.37 1.05 7.52
CA ARG A 168 20.18 2.44 7.90
C ARG A 168 19.01 3.05 7.13
N GLY A 169 18.02 3.58 7.84
CA GLY A 169 16.88 4.29 7.28
C GLY A 169 17.22 5.71 6.84
N ILE A 170 16.26 6.34 6.22
CA ILE A 170 16.42 7.67 5.63
C ILE A 170 16.63 8.78 6.67
N ASP A 171 16.07 8.63 7.89
CA ASP A 171 16.28 9.54 9.02
C ASP A 171 17.62 9.37 9.73
N GLY A 172 18.42 8.39 9.30
CA GLY A 172 19.68 8.01 9.92
C GLY A 172 19.56 6.98 11.03
N SER A 173 18.38 6.62 11.49
CA SER A 173 18.16 5.49 12.39
C SER A 173 18.63 4.19 11.76
N ALA A 174 19.12 3.25 12.57
CA ALA A 174 19.64 2.00 12.03
C ALA A 174 19.26 0.81 12.91
N VAL A 175 19.12 -0.35 12.30
CA VAL A 175 18.79 -1.60 12.96
C VAL A 175 19.73 -2.71 12.49
N CYS A 176 20.13 -3.57 13.42
CA CYS A 176 20.94 -4.74 13.09
C CYS A 176 20.13 -5.70 12.18
N VAL A 177 20.80 -6.28 11.19
CA VAL A 177 20.19 -7.25 10.29
C VAL A 177 20.96 -8.55 10.38
N LYS A 178 20.30 -9.60 10.81
CA LYS A 178 20.84 -10.96 10.78
C LYS A 178 20.01 -11.84 9.86
N GLN A 179 20.58 -12.15 8.71
CA GLN A 179 19.97 -13.11 7.80
C GLN A 179 20.20 -14.52 8.33
N PRO A 180 19.19 -15.33 8.61
CA PRO A 180 19.36 -16.71 8.97
C PRO A 180 19.85 -17.50 7.76
N THR A 181 20.61 -18.56 8.02
CA THR A 181 20.87 -19.57 6.98
C THR A 181 19.60 -20.41 6.82
N PHE A 182 19.00 -20.37 5.65
CA PHE A 182 17.88 -21.24 5.35
C PHE A 182 18.41 -22.66 5.08
N ALA A 183 18.17 -23.56 6.03
CA ALA A 183 18.33 -24.98 5.80
C ALA A 183 16.97 -25.55 5.42
N GLY A 184 16.81 -25.94 4.19
CA GLY A 184 15.58 -26.58 3.74
C GLY A 184 14.82 -25.82 2.66
N GLY A 185 15.50 -24.98 1.95
CA GLY A 185 14.99 -24.57 0.65
C GLY A 185 14.77 -25.83 -0.18
N ALA A 186 13.58 -26.02 -0.66
CA ALA A 186 13.17 -26.94 -1.74
C ALA A 186 13.26 -28.46 -1.53
N GLY A 187 13.88 -28.99 -0.53
CA GLY A 187 14.14 -30.45 -0.49
C GLY A 187 13.45 -31.24 0.62
N GLY A 188 12.98 -30.62 1.69
CA GLY A 188 12.60 -31.33 2.91
C GLY A 188 11.20 -31.12 3.46
N TRP A 189 10.46 -30.17 2.95
CA TRP A 189 9.14 -29.83 3.48
C TRP A 189 8.06 -30.33 2.54
N LYS A 190 7.06 -31.03 3.09
CA LYS A 190 5.96 -31.47 2.28
C LYS A 190 4.81 -30.50 2.40
N LYS A 191 4.46 -29.94 1.26
CA LYS A 191 3.22 -29.19 1.10
C LYS A 191 2.03 -30.08 1.49
N LEU A 192 1.12 -29.53 2.26
CA LEU A 192 -0.14 -30.19 2.57
C LEU A 192 -0.95 -30.33 1.28
N VAL A 193 -0.78 -31.46 0.60
CA VAL A 193 -1.51 -31.77 -0.62
C VAL A 193 -2.81 -32.45 -0.29
N PRO A 194 -3.87 -32.28 -1.10
CA PRO A 194 -5.12 -33.00 -0.91
C PRO A 194 -4.90 -34.50 -0.88
N CYS A 195 -5.57 -35.19 0.03
CA CYS A 195 -5.57 -36.65 0.09
C CYS A 195 -6.04 -37.25 -1.26
N PRO A 196 -5.24 -38.10 -1.93
CA PRO A 196 -5.58 -38.61 -3.25
C PRO A 196 -6.82 -39.50 -3.26
N GLU A 197 -7.15 -40.16 -2.13
CA GLU A 197 -8.28 -41.05 -2.02
C GLU A 197 -9.62 -40.30 -1.95
N CYS A 198 -9.72 -39.24 -1.14
CA CYS A 198 -10.93 -38.43 -1.02
C CYS A 198 -10.85 -37.09 -1.78
N LYS A 199 -9.78 -36.82 -2.47
CA LYS A 199 -9.54 -35.58 -3.22
C LYS A 199 -9.70 -34.32 -2.36
N GLY A 200 -9.27 -34.38 -1.08
CA GLY A 200 -9.34 -33.28 -0.15
C GLY A 200 -10.64 -33.15 0.66
N LYS A 201 -11.64 -34.00 0.42
CA LYS A 201 -12.96 -33.91 1.09
C LYS A 201 -13.00 -34.45 2.53
N GLY A 202 -11.95 -35.11 2.94
CA GLY A 202 -11.87 -35.77 4.25
C GLY A 202 -12.37 -37.22 4.21
N CYS A 203 -11.54 -38.17 4.63
CA CYS A 203 -11.86 -39.57 4.77
C CYS A 203 -11.07 -40.19 5.92
N LYS A 204 -11.39 -41.43 6.29
CA LYS A 204 -10.73 -42.16 7.38
C LYS A 204 -9.18 -42.28 7.15
N LYS A 205 -8.72 -42.37 5.89
CA LYS A 205 -7.30 -42.52 5.58
C LYS A 205 -6.51 -41.24 5.91
N CYS A 206 -7.12 -40.10 5.78
CA CYS A 206 -6.52 -38.81 6.13
C CYS A 206 -7.03 -38.25 7.48
N ASP A 207 -7.60 -39.06 8.33
CA ASP A 207 -8.22 -38.68 9.61
C ASP A 207 -9.20 -37.50 9.46
N TYR A 208 -9.97 -37.53 8.36
CA TYR A 208 -10.94 -36.48 7.98
C TYR A 208 -10.38 -35.07 7.77
N THR A 209 -9.06 -34.91 7.70
CA THR A 209 -8.38 -33.62 7.48
C THR A 209 -8.43 -33.15 6.03
N GLY A 210 -8.67 -34.06 5.09
CA GLY A 210 -8.58 -33.80 3.66
C GLY A 210 -7.14 -33.78 3.11
N VAL A 211 -6.12 -33.98 3.94
CA VAL A 211 -4.70 -33.84 3.61
C VAL A 211 -4.01 -35.20 3.51
N ASP A 212 -3.06 -35.38 2.58
CA ASP A 212 -2.25 -36.59 2.44
C ASP A 212 -1.19 -36.69 3.55
N ARG A 213 -1.55 -37.36 4.66
CA ARG A 213 -0.65 -37.54 5.80
C ARG A 213 0.49 -38.53 5.56
N GLU A 214 0.40 -39.42 4.57
CA GLU A 214 1.52 -40.30 4.25
C GLU A 214 2.66 -39.53 3.59
N ARG A 215 2.29 -38.53 2.81
CA ARG A 215 3.25 -37.63 2.19
C ARG A 215 3.82 -36.64 3.22
N GLU A 216 3.08 -36.30 4.26
CA GLU A 216 3.52 -35.47 5.40
C GLU A 216 4.67 -36.12 6.20
N ARG A 217 4.80 -37.45 6.20
CA ARG A 217 5.75 -38.20 7.03
C ARG A 217 7.10 -38.50 6.39
N LYS A 218 7.32 -38.25 5.11
CA LYS A 218 8.55 -38.60 4.42
C LYS A 218 9.31 -37.35 3.97
N GLU A 219 10.58 -37.30 4.30
CA GLU A 219 11.60 -36.34 3.84
C GLU A 219 11.69 -35.03 4.61
N TRP A 220 12.37 -35.11 5.71
CA TRP A 220 12.87 -33.99 6.43
C TRP A 220 14.39 -33.99 6.40
N TRP A 221 14.95 -32.89 5.98
CA TRP A 221 16.17 -32.28 6.40
C TRP A 221 17.50 -33.03 6.18
N ASN A 222 18.41 -32.38 5.50
CA ASN A 222 19.77 -32.86 5.36
C ASN A 222 20.78 -31.77 5.72
N LEU A 223 21.04 -31.59 7.04
CA LEU A 223 22.14 -30.77 7.54
C LEU A 223 23.51 -31.22 7.00
N THR A 224 23.57 -32.43 6.47
CA THR A 224 24.81 -32.99 5.89
C THR A 224 25.20 -32.38 4.56
N VAL A 225 24.30 -31.62 3.90
CA VAL A 225 24.58 -31.05 2.56
C VAL A 225 25.27 -29.68 2.65
N TYR A 226 25.20 -28.95 3.77
CA TYR A 226 25.77 -27.62 3.87
C TYR A 226 26.68 -27.31 5.08
N PRO A 227 27.36 -28.27 5.70
CA PRO A 227 28.16 -27.99 6.90
C PRO A 227 29.26 -26.96 6.65
N GLU A 228 29.89 -26.93 5.49
CA GLU A 228 31.00 -26.03 5.18
C GLU A 228 30.59 -24.54 5.07
N ARG A 229 29.36 -24.24 4.64
CA ARG A 229 28.82 -22.86 4.59
C ARG A 229 28.32 -22.38 5.95
N ILE A 230 27.81 -23.30 6.76
CA ILE A 230 27.29 -23.03 8.09
C ILE A 230 28.43 -22.79 9.11
N LEU A 231 29.60 -23.36 8.87
CA LEU A 231 30.74 -23.36 9.78
C LEU A 231 31.61 -22.10 9.72
N ALA A 232 31.29 -21.13 8.85
CA ALA A 232 32.08 -19.92 8.68
C ALA A 232 31.84 -18.86 9.78
N ASP A 233 30.67 -18.85 10.41
CA ASP A 233 30.27 -17.90 11.42
C ASP A 233 30.43 -18.48 12.84
N GLU A 234 30.74 -17.63 13.84
CA GLU A 234 30.84 -18.03 15.24
C GLU A 234 29.49 -18.52 15.78
N VAL A 235 28.40 -17.81 15.45
CA VAL A 235 27.02 -18.21 15.77
C VAL A 235 26.14 -18.12 14.53
N THR A 236 25.36 -19.16 14.31
CA THR A 236 24.48 -19.27 13.14
C THR A 236 23.05 -19.60 13.58
N THR A 237 22.09 -18.88 13.06
CA THR A 237 20.67 -19.27 13.12
C THR A 237 20.30 -20.02 11.87
N ILE A 238 19.68 -21.18 12.03
CA ILE A 238 19.14 -21.98 10.93
C ILE A 238 17.63 -21.97 11.07
N THR A 239 16.97 -21.26 10.15
CA THR A 239 15.51 -21.27 10.11
C THR A 239 15.01 -22.47 9.33
N MET A 240 14.19 -23.25 9.98
CA MET A 240 13.44 -24.35 9.41
C MET A 240 11.99 -23.95 9.32
N GLY A 241 11.45 -24.11 8.16
CA GLY A 241 10.07 -23.80 7.92
C GLY A 241 9.87 -23.21 6.54
N CYS A 242 8.72 -23.51 6.00
CA CYS A 242 8.25 -23.01 4.72
C CYS A 242 6.74 -22.88 4.83
N GLU A 243 6.12 -22.49 3.78
CA GLU A 243 4.66 -22.36 3.69
C GLU A 243 3.96 -23.70 3.75
N GLU A 244 2.76 -23.73 4.33
CA GLU A 244 1.81 -24.86 4.28
C GLU A 244 2.33 -26.18 4.87
N LEU A 245 3.07 -26.15 5.99
CA LEU A 245 3.71 -27.32 6.57
C LEU A 245 3.38 -27.53 8.04
N THR A 246 3.48 -28.79 8.47
CA THR A 246 3.45 -29.14 9.90
C THR A 246 4.75 -29.86 10.29
N PRO A 247 5.27 -29.62 11.51
CA PRO A 247 6.51 -30.27 11.96
C PRO A 247 6.29 -31.74 12.28
N ALA A 248 7.31 -32.56 11.99
CA ALA A 248 7.37 -33.94 12.42
C ALA A 248 8.09 -34.07 13.77
N GLU A 249 7.63 -34.97 14.65
CA GLU A 249 8.29 -35.22 15.95
C GLU A 249 9.71 -35.76 15.77
N SER A 250 9.97 -36.52 14.68
CA SER A 250 11.31 -37.03 14.33
C SER A 250 12.37 -35.94 14.16
N LEU A 251 11.97 -34.69 13.89
CA LEU A 251 12.87 -33.56 13.81
C LEU A 251 13.66 -33.38 15.11
N VAL A 252 13.04 -33.64 16.25
CA VAL A 252 13.70 -33.52 17.56
C VAL A 252 14.82 -34.55 17.69
N ASP A 253 14.58 -35.78 17.21
CA ASP A 253 15.57 -36.84 17.23
C ASP A 253 16.73 -36.57 16.26
N GLU A 254 16.43 -35.97 15.10
CA GLU A 254 17.43 -35.57 14.10
C GLU A 254 18.36 -34.48 14.65
N VAL A 255 17.80 -33.42 15.27
CA VAL A 255 18.58 -32.35 15.91
C VAL A 255 19.40 -32.92 17.06
N ASN A 256 18.82 -33.81 17.89
CA ASN A 256 19.56 -34.46 19.00
C ASN A 256 20.71 -35.34 18.53
N ALA A 257 20.54 -36.05 17.42
CA ALA A 257 21.61 -36.87 16.83
C ALA A 257 22.80 -36.01 16.36
N LEU A 258 22.56 -34.77 15.94
CA LEU A 258 23.58 -33.84 15.49
C LEU A 258 24.39 -33.20 16.62
N LYS A 259 23.86 -33.19 17.87
CA LYS A 259 24.56 -32.65 19.04
C LYS A 259 25.91 -33.33 19.32
N SER A 260 26.07 -34.57 18.87
CA SER A 260 27.36 -35.26 18.98
C SER A 260 28.45 -34.69 18.06
N LYS A 261 28.08 -33.97 17.02
CA LYS A 261 28.99 -33.42 16.02
C LYS A 261 29.10 -31.90 16.03
N TYR A 262 28.02 -31.22 16.45
CA TYR A 262 27.88 -29.77 16.37
C TYR A 262 27.28 -29.21 17.66
N PRO A 263 27.62 -27.97 18.05
CA PRO A 263 26.99 -27.27 19.17
C PRO A 263 25.60 -26.74 18.74
N ILE A 264 24.65 -27.65 18.49
CA ILE A 264 23.33 -27.38 17.89
C ILE A 264 22.21 -27.58 18.91
N GLU A 265 21.26 -26.66 18.93
CA GLU A 265 20.05 -26.75 19.75
C GLU A 265 18.87 -26.00 19.13
N PHE A 266 17.65 -26.35 19.52
CA PHE A 266 16.48 -25.54 19.23
C PHE A 266 16.53 -24.23 19.99
N GLY A 267 16.11 -23.15 19.33
CA GLY A 267 16.02 -21.82 19.91
C GLY A 267 15.09 -20.90 19.15
N PHE A 268 15.23 -19.62 19.41
CA PHE A 268 14.46 -18.55 18.78
C PHE A 268 15.38 -17.55 18.09
N ASN A 269 14.84 -16.73 17.21
CA ASN A 269 15.60 -15.63 16.62
C ASN A 269 16.12 -14.66 17.69
N GLU A 270 15.46 -14.53 18.84
CA GLU A 270 15.92 -13.73 19.98
C GLU A 270 17.18 -14.26 20.66
N ASP A 271 17.45 -15.55 20.59
CA ASP A 271 18.64 -16.16 21.21
C ASP A 271 19.95 -15.70 20.52
N TYR A 272 19.83 -14.97 19.41
CA TYR A 272 20.97 -14.32 18.74
C TYR A 272 21.31 -12.94 19.33
N LEU A 273 20.41 -12.29 20.06
CA LEU A 273 20.59 -10.92 20.57
C LEU A 273 21.87 -10.71 21.39
N PRO A 274 22.32 -11.65 22.29
CA PRO A 274 23.57 -11.49 23.03
C PRO A 274 24.82 -11.33 22.13
N TYR A 275 24.79 -11.88 20.93
CA TYR A 275 25.92 -11.84 19.99
C TYR A 275 25.99 -10.57 19.13
N ILE A 276 25.00 -9.68 19.26
CA ILE A 276 24.95 -8.38 18.59
C ILE A 276 24.83 -7.20 19.56
N GLU A 277 25.11 -7.41 20.84
CA GLU A 277 25.04 -6.35 21.85
C GLU A 277 26.00 -5.20 21.55
N ASP A 278 27.24 -5.50 21.12
CA ASP A 278 28.22 -4.49 20.74
C ASP A 278 27.77 -3.66 19.53
N ILE A 279 27.12 -4.31 18.53
CA ILE A 279 26.54 -3.62 17.38
C ILE A 279 25.42 -2.69 17.85
N ASN A 280 24.48 -3.18 18.64
CA ASN A 280 23.39 -2.36 19.17
C ASN A 280 23.90 -1.20 20.04
N ALA A 281 24.92 -1.40 20.86
CA ALA A 281 25.53 -0.32 21.67
C ALA A 281 26.13 0.78 20.80
N LYS A 282 26.79 0.44 19.68
CA LYS A 282 27.26 1.41 18.69
C LYS A 282 26.10 2.16 18.05
N LEU A 283 25.05 1.45 17.61
CA LEU A 283 23.87 2.07 17.00
C LEU A 283 23.15 3.02 17.95
N ASP A 284 23.08 2.69 19.24
CA ASP A 284 22.48 3.54 20.27
C ASP A 284 23.25 4.87 20.45
N CYS A 285 24.55 4.88 20.14
CA CYS A 285 25.42 6.08 20.13
C CYS A 285 25.54 6.75 18.76
N GLY A 286 24.91 6.21 17.71
CA GLY A 286 25.08 6.70 16.33
C GLY A 286 26.46 6.42 15.73
N ASP A 287 27.21 5.46 16.27
CA ASP A 287 28.52 5.06 15.78
C ASP A 287 28.40 3.90 14.78
N PHE A 288 28.83 4.13 13.55
CA PHE A 288 28.86 3.13 12.49
C PHE A 288 30.26 2.63 12.17
N SER A 289 31.26 2.97 13.00
CA SER A 289 32.65 2.61 12.75
C SER A 289 32.87 1.09 12.76
N GLY A 290 33.45 0.58 11.67
CA GLY A 290 33.72 -0.86 11.50
C GLY A 290 32.50 -1.73 11.21
N LEU A 291 31.30 -1.13 11.00
CA LEU A 291 30.10 -1.84 10.62
C LEU A 291 29.89 -1.78 9.10
N SER A 292 29.42 -2.87 8.54
CA SER A 292 28.96 -2.93 7.16
C SER A 292 27.52 -2.44 7.08
N VAL A 293 27.30 -1.27 6.47
CA VAL A 293 25.98 -0.61 6.36
C VAL A 293 25.41 -0.84 5.00
N HIS A 294 24.16 -1.32 4.93
CA HIS A 294 23.44 -1.48 3.66
C HIS A 294 23.20 -0.11 2.99
N PRO A 295 23.55 0.06 1.71
CA PRO A 295 23.58 1.37 1.05
C PRO A 295 22.21 1.94 0.67
N SER A 296 21.20 1.09 0.46
CA SER A 296 19.87 1.53 0.03
C SER A 296 18.98 1.94 1.17
N PHE A 297 18.27 3.07 1.02
CA PHE A 297 17.25 3.48 1.97
C PHE A 297 16.01 2.59 1.87
N GLN A 298 15.61 2.23 0.66
CA GLN A 298 14.39 1.47 0.40
C GLN A 298 14.73 0.18 -0.35
N VAL A 299 14.14 -0.93 0.08
CA VAL A 299 14.47 -2.25 -0.44
C VAL A 299 13.26 -2.86 -1.13
N ASN A 300 13.46 -3.32 -2.36
CA ASN A 300 12.51 -4.14 -3.10
C ASN A 300 13.25 -5.27 -3.79
N PHE A 301 12.68 -6.45 -3.69
CA PHE A 301 13.20 -7.64 -4.34
C PHE A 301 12.65 -7.80 -5.76
N ASN A 302 12.95 -7.00 -6.72
CA ASN A 302 12.55 -7.31 -8.10
C ASN A 302 11.04 -7.36 -8.38
N ASN A 303 10.21 -7.05 -7.39
CA ASN A 303 8.77 -7.27 -7.46
C ASN A 303 8.03 -6.04 -7.97
N THR A 304 8.56 -5.39 -9.00
CA THR A 304 8.00 -4.18 -9.60
C THR A 304 6.63 -4.40 -10.26
N GLY A 305 6.32 -5.65 -10.63
CA GLY A 305 5.00 -6.03 -11.12
C GLY A 305 3.91 -5.90 -10.08
N CYS A 306 4.25 -6.10 -8.80
CA CYS A 306 3.32 -5.97 -7.67
C CYS A 306 2.68 -4.58 -7.58
N TYR A 307 3.35 -3.54 -8.07
CA TYR A 307 2.81 -2.17 -8.03
C TYR A 307 1.62 -1.96 -8.98
N VAL A 308 1.40 -2.85 -9.94
CA VAL A 308 0.34 -2.73 -10.97
C VAL A 308 -0.58 -3.94 -11.02
N SER A 309 -0.11 -5.14 -10.67
CA SER A 309 -0.93 -6.36 -10.75
C SER A 309 -2.18 -6.25 -9.89
N ARG A 310 -3.35 -6.56 -10.44
CA ARG A 310 -4.66 -6.41 -9.80
C ARG A 310 -4.84 -5.02 -9.19
N ILE A 311 -4.79 -4.00 -10.04
CA ILE A 311 -4.74 -2.59 -9.62
C ILE A 311 -5.86 -2.19 -8.64
N LYS A 312 -7.02 -2.83 -8.70
CA LYS A 312 -8.14 -2.55 -7.79
C LYS A 312 -7.81 -2.79 -6.32
N THR A 313 -6.87 -3.71 -5.99
CA THR A 313 -6.45 -3.91 -4.59
C THR A 313 -5.78 -2.65 -4.02
N LYS A 314 -4.94 -1.98 -4.82
CA LYS A 314 -4.25 -0.73 -4.46
C LYS A 314 -5.26 0.41 -4.29
N GLN A 315 -6.18 0.55 -5.26
CA GLN A 315 -7.21 1.59 -5.22
C GLN A 315 -8.13 1.43 -4.01
N ARG A 316 -8.60 0.21 -3.74
CA ARG A 316 -9.47 -0.07 -2.57
C ARG A 316 -8.75 0.13 -1.24
N LEU A 317 -7.48 -0.26 -1.14
CA LEU A 317 -6.72 -0.01 0.09
C LEU A 317 -6.57 1.49 0.36
N ILE A 318 -6.12 2.27 -0.62
CA ILE A 318 -5.96 3.74 -0.48
C ILE A 318 -7.28 4.44 -0.13
N GLU A 319 -8.37 4.06 -0.79
CA GLU A 319 -9.71 4.57 -0.47
C GLU A 319 -10.10 4.24 0.99
N THR A 320 -9.79 3.04 1.44
CA THR A 320 -10.08 2.60 2.80
C THR A 320 -9.20 3.30 3.83
N GLU A 321 -7.91 3.46 3.57
CA GLU A 321 -6.99 4.24 4.43
C GLU A 321 -7.49 5.68 4.63
N ASN A 322 -7.91 6.33 3.55
CA ASN A 322 -8.46 7.68 3.59
C ASN A 322 -9.76 7.73 4.43
N THR A 323 -10.68 6.79 4.18
CA THR A 323 -11.95 6.72 4.91
C THR A 323 -11.75 6.45 6.40
N VAL A 324 -10.82 5.56 6.75
CA VAL A 324 -10.47 5.29 8.16
C VAL A 324 -9.87 6.53 8.81
N SER A 325 -9.00 7.26 8.10
CA SER A 325 -8.45 8.54 8.59
C SER A 325 -9.54 9.57 8.87
N ASP A 326 -10.53 9.72 7.98
CA ASP A 326 -11.68 10.61 8.20
C ASP A 326 -12.50 10.22 9.43
N LEU A 327 -12.77 8.93 9.61
CA LEU A 327 -13.47 8.40 10.79
C LEU A 327 -12.71 8.67 12.08
N GLU A 328 -11.41 8.52 12.09
CA GLU A 328 -10.56 8.79 13.26
C GLU A 328 -10.58 10.28 13.63
N VAL A 329 -10.56 11.17 12.64
CA VAL A 329 -10.69 12.61 12.88
C VAL A 329 -12.08 12.95 13.45
N LEU A 330 -13.16 12.37 12.90
CA LEU A 330 -14.52 12.52 13.47
C LEU A 330 -14.58 11.99 14.90
N ALA A 331 -13.97 10.84 15.17
CA ALA A 331 -13.88 10.25 16.51
C ALA A 331 -13.06 11.14 17.47
N ALA A 332 -11.95 11.72 17.00
CA ALA A 332 -11.18 12.68 17.79
C ALA A 332 -11.99 13.92 18.16
N LYS A 333 -12.76 14.48 17.22
CA LYS A 333 -13.69 15.59 17.50
C LYS A 333 -14.77 15.20 18.52
N LYS A 334 -15.34 14.00 18.39
CA LYS A 334 -16.34 13.47 19.34
C LYS A 334 -15.72 13.27 20.73
N TYR A 335 -14.51 12.67 20.79
CA TYR A 335 -13.77 12.48 22.05
C TYR A 335 -13.51 13.81 22.77
N VAL A 336 -13.09 14.86 22.07
CA VAL A 336 -12.90 16.18 22.68
C VAL A 336 -14.18 16.69 23.32
N SER A 337 -15.34 16.48 22.68
CA SER A 337 -16.63 16.94 23.15
C SER A 337 -17.21 16.08 24.29
N THR A 338 -17.11 14.76 24.21
CA THR A 338 -17.81 13.81 25.11
C THR A 338 -16.88 13.06 26.06
N GLY A 339 -15.62 12.88 25.71
CA GLY A 339 -14.66 12.00 26.40
C GLY A 339 -14.74 10.54 26.00
N GLU A 340 -15.55 10.19 25.00
CA GLU A 340 -15.76 8.83 24.53
C GLU A 340 -15.32 8.69 23.09
N ALA A 341 -14.69 7.56 22.74
CA ALA A 341 -14.32 7.20 21.40
C ALA A 341 -14.70 5.74 21.11
N PRO A 342 -15.09 5.40 19.88
CA PRO A 342 -15.29 4.01 19.50
C PRO A 342 -13.96 3.25 19.44
N ASP A 343 -14.05 1.95 19.64
CA ASP A 343 -12.95 1.02 19.34
C ASP A 343 -12.86 0.78 17.83
N PHE A 344 -11.66 0.99 17.27
CA PHE A 344 -11.35 0.78 15.86
C PHE A 344 -10.67 -0.55 15.56
N SER A 345 -10.39 -1.38 16.57
CA SER A 345 -9.58 -2.60 16.42
C SER A 345 -10.09 -3.51 15.30
N GLU A 346 -11.39 -3.74 15.23
CA GLU A 346 -12.00 -4.57 14.19
C GLU A 346 -11.95 -3.93 12.80
N ILE A 347 -12.04 -2.60 12.69
CA ILE A 347 -11.86 -1.89 11.43
C ILE A 347 -10.40 -2.05 10.97
N TYR A 348 -9.45 -1.86 11.89
CA TYR A 348 -8.02 -2.00 11.60
C TYR A 348 -7.66 -3.41 11.13
N LYS A 349 -8.09 -4.45 11.84
CA LYS A 349 -7.86 -5.84 11.45
C LYS A 349 -8.38 -6.14 10.04
N HIS A 350 -9.58 -5.64 9.70
CA HIS A 350 -10.19 -5.93 8.41
C HIS A 350 -9.48 -5.23 7.24
N TYR A 351 -9.13 -3.94 7.35
CA TYR A 351 -8.48 -3.29 6.23
C TYR A 351 -7.02 -3.72 6.07
N LEU A 352 -6.33 -4.04 7.17
CA LEU A 352 -4.95 -4.54 7.14
C LEU A 352 -4.85 -5.95 6.53
N PHE A 353 -5.93 -6.73 6.52
CA PHE A 353 -5.99 -7.96 5.72
C PHE A 353 -5.77 -7.69 4.22
N GLY A 354 -6.30 -6.58 3.70
CA GLY A 354 -6.01 -6.10 2.35
C GLY A 354 -4.60 -5.54 2.15
N ALA A 355 -3.89 -5.21 3.23
CA ALA A 355 -2.51 -4.72 3.23
C ALA A 355 -1.46 -5.84 3.34
N PHE A 356 -1.88 -7.09 3.64
CA PHE A 356 -1.01 -8.26 3.61
C PHE A 356 -0.26 -8.35 2.28
N HIS A 357 1.01 -8.81 2.28
CA HIS A 357 1.90 -8.65 1.13
C HIS A 357 1.35 -9.24 -0.18
N ASP A 358 0.73 -10.43 -0.18
CA ASP A 358 0.08 -10.97 -1.38
C ASP A 358 -1.26 -10.30 -1.72
N SER A 359 -1.98 -9.77 -0.71
CA SER A 359 -3.22 -9.03 -0.94
C SER A 359 -2.96 -7.74 -1.71
N ILE A 360 -2.08 -6.88 -1.19
CA ILE A 360 -1.77 -5.59 -1.82
C ILE A 360 -0.98 -5.77 -3.10
N ALA A 361 -0.08 -6.75 -3.19
CA ALA A 361 0.64 -7.07 -4.40
C ALA A 361 -0.27 -7.61 -5.52
N GLY A 362 -1.41 -8.21 -5.15
CA GLY A 362 -2.32 -8.82 -6.13
C GLY A 362 -1.83 -10.16 -6.67
N THR A 363 -1.03 -10.87 -5.88
CA THR A 363 -0.29 -12.08 -6.30
C THR A 363 -0.96 -13.39 -5.88
N MET A 364 -2.25 -13.34 -5.58
CA MET A 364 -3.07 -14.48 -5.16
C MET A 364 -3.93 -15.05 -6.30
N VAL A 365 -4.45 -16.26 -6.09
CA VAL A 365 -5.45 -16.90 -6.98
C VAL A 365 -6.76 -16.10 -7.00
N ASP A 366 -7.56 -16.29 -8.05
CA ASP A 366 -8.81 -15.55 -8.25
C ASP A 366 -9.78 -15.70 -7.08
N ALA A 367 -9.91 -16.91 -6.54
CA ALA A 367 -10.79 -17.18 -5.40
C ALA A 367 -10.36 -16.40 -4.14
N ALA A 368 -9.06 -16.22 -3.90
CA ALA A 368 -8.54 -15.43 -2.78
C ALA A 368 -8.69 -13.93 -3.03
N TYR A 369 -8.53 -13.47 -4.27
CA TYR A 369 -8.84 -12.09 -4.66
C TYR A 369 -10.30 -11.74 -4.38
N ASP A 370 -11.25 -12.63 -4.75
CA ASP A 370 -12.67 -12.44 -4.44
C ASP A 370 -12.93 -12.35 -2.94
N GLU A 371 -12.21 -13.14 -2.12
CA GLU A 371 -12.29 -13.08 -0.66
C GLU A 371 -11.82 -11.72 -0.11
N ILE A 372 -10.71 -11.17 -0.61
CA ILE A 372 -10.22 -9.84 -0.25
C ILE A 372 -11.21 -8.74 -0.65
N MET A 373 -11.76 -8.80 -1.87
CA MET A 373 -12.73 -7.80 -2.32
C MET A 373 -14.02 -7.86 -1.49
N ALA A 374 -14.49 -9.07 -1.14
CA ALA A 374 -15.64 -9.25 -0.25
C ALA A 374 -15.36 -8.74 1.19
N ALA A 375 -14.12 -8.86 1.69
CA ALA A 375 -13.73 -8.30 2.98
C ALA A 375 -13.83 -6.76 2.97
N TYR A 376 -13.37 -6.09 1.91
CA TYR A 376 -13.55 -4.64 1.75
C TYR A 376 -15.03 -4.24 1.69
N ASP A 377 -15.87 -4.98 0.97
CA ASP A 377 -17.31 -4.69 0.89
C ASP A 377 -18.00 -4.85 2.26
N SER A 378 -17.63 -5.90 3.03
CA SER A 378 -18.10 -6.08 4.41
C SER A 378 -17.65 -4.96 5.35
N LEU A 379 -16.43 -4.45 5.16
CA LEU A 379 -15.88 -3.34 5.94
C LEU A 379 -16.68 -2.06 5.74
N SER A 380 -17.19 -1.79 4.54
CA SER A 380 -18.01 -0.61 4.26
C SER A 380 -19.21 -0.48 5.21
N GLY A 381 -19.91 -1.58 5.49
CA GLY A 381 -21.02 -1.59 6.46
C GLY A 381 -20.58 -1.29 7.91
N LYS A 382 -19.40 -1.74 8.33
CA LYS A 382 -18.84 -1.42 9.65
C LYS A 382 -18.47 0.06 9.75
N ILE A 383 -17.89 0.62 8.70
CA ILE A 383 -17.53 2.03 8.57
C ILE A 383 -18.78 2.91 8.69
N GLU A 384 -19.84 2.60 7.95
CA GLU A 384 -21.12 3.33 8.02
C GLU A 384 -21.72 3.31 9.43
N ALA A 385 -21.71 2.15 10.10
CA ALA A 385 -22.21 2.01 11.45
C ALA A 385 -21.42 2.84 12.47
N VAL A 386 -20.09 2.96 12.31
CA VAL A 386 -19.25 3.81 13.17
C VAL A 386 -19.49 5.28 12.84
N SER A 387 -19.49 5.66 11.56
CA SER A 387 -19.76 7.03 11.10
C SER A 387 -21.06 7.58 11.67
N ALA A 388 -22.14 6.78 11.63
CA ALA A 388 -23.45 7.18 12.16
C ALA A 388 -23.46 7.44 13.68
N ARG A 389 -22.46 6.96 14.44
CA ARG A 389 -22.29 7.24 15.87
C ARG A 389 -21.43 8.47 16.12
N LEU A 390 -20.63 8.87 15.14
CA LEU A 390 -19.70 9.99 15.26
C LEU A 390 -20.31 11.32 14.84
N THR A 391 -21.40 11.31 14.10
CA THR A 391 -22.12 12.49 13.64
C THR A 391 -23.40 12.70 14.42
N ASP A 392 -23.78 13.96 14.63
CA ASP A 392 -25.02 14.30 15.28
C ASP A 392 -26.15 14.37 14.23
N LYS A 393 -27.24 13.61 14.43
CA LYS A 393 -28.39 13.64 13.53
C LYS A 393 -29.02 15.03 13.56
N THR A 394 -29.13 15.64 12.39
CA THR A 394 -29.87 16.89 12.19
C THR A 394 -31.34 16.57 11.92
N GLU A 395 -32.27 17.49 12.31
CA GLU A 395 -33.70 17.32 12.03
C GLU A 395 -34.03 17.33 10.52
N SER A 396 -33.18 17.97 9.74
CA SER A 396 -33.18 17.91 8.26
C SER A 396 -32.21 16.80 7.81
N SER A 397 -32.53 16.07 6.74
CA SER A 397 -31.67 15.10 6.09
C SER A 397 -30.47 15.76 5.36
N GLU A 398 -29.78 16.65 6.06
CA GLU A 398 -28.65 17.40 5.52
C GLU A 398 -27.43 16.50 5.40
N LYS A 399 -26.75 16.61 4.25
CA LYS A 399 -25.48 15.95 3.98
C LYS A 399 -24.34 16.97 4.02
N TYR A 400 -23.16 16.51 4.37
CA TYR A 400 -21.99 17.35 4.49
C TYR A 400 -20.82 16.75 3.72
N PHE A 401 -20.06 17.60 3.02
CA PHE A 401 -18.70 17.30 2.64
C PHE A 401 -17.78 17.53 3.83
N PHE A 402 -17.01 16.54 4.21
CA PHE A 402 -16.10 16.61 5.34
C PHE A 402 -14.64 16.54 4.85
N ASN A 403 -13.81 17.45 5.36
CA ASN A 403 -12.38 17.50 5.13
C ASN A 403 -11.65 16.92 6.35
N GLY A 404 -11.18 15.67 6.29
CA GLY A 404 -10.41 15.05 7.36
C GLY A 404 -8.94 15.50 7.42
N LEU A 405 -8.47 16.30 6.44
CA LEU A 405 -7.09 16.75 6.39
C LEU A 405 -6.84 18.01 7.24
N PRO A 406 -5.60 18.19 7.75
CA PRO A 406 -5.18 19.32 8.59
C PRO A 406 -4.96 20.62 7.81
N ILE A 407 -5.42 20.70 6.57
CA ILE A 407 -5.21 21.85 5.67
C ILE A 407 -6.51 22.39 5.13
N LYS A 408 -6.55 23.71 4.92
CA LYS A 408 -7.60 24.37 4.14
C LYS A 408 -7.39 24.11 2.66
N ARG A 409 -8.44 23.72 1.94
CA ARG A 409 -8.31 23.38 0.51
C ARG A 409 -9.58 23.67 -0.30
N ASN A 410 -9.40 23.78 -1.60
CA ASN A 410 -10.44 23.52 -2.58
C ASN A 410 -10.41 22.04 -2.95
N ALA A 411 -11.55 21.43 -3.22
CA ALA A 411 -11.62 20.02 -3.57
C ALA A 411 -12.62 19.77 -4.71
N VAL A 412 -12.26 18.85 -5.60
CA VAL A 412 -13.18 18.37 -6.65
C VAL A 412 -13.72 17.01 -6.23
N VAL A 413 -15.03 16.90 -6.14
CA VAL A 413 -15.74 15.68 -5.75
C VAL A 413 -16.52 15.15 -6.93
N TYR A 414 -16.48 13.86 -7.16
CA TYR A 414 -17.24 13.15 -8.18
C TYR A 414 -18.36 12.37 -7.51
N MET A 415 -19.61 12.73 -7.80
CA MET A 415 -20.77 12.08 -7.19
C MET A 415 -21.62 11.36 -8.23
N GLY A 416 -21.96 10.10 -7.97
CA GLY A 416 -22.85 9.33 -8.82
C GLY A 416 -24.24 9.94 -8.91
N CYS A 417 -24.82 9.94 -10.10
CA CYS A 417 -26.16 10.44 -10.36
C CYS A 417 -27.19 9.31 -10.15
N PRO A 418 -28.10 9.42 -9.18
CA PRO A 418 -29.14 8.41 -8.95
C PRO A 418 -30.02 8.22 -10.19
N ASN A 419 -30.28 6.97 -10.53
CA ASN A 419 -31.20 6.59 -11.64
C ASN A 419 -30.85 7.20 -13.02
N GLY A 420 -29.58 7.57 -13.24
CA GLY A 420 -29.16 8.17 -14.52
C GLY A 420 -29.73 9.57 -14.78
N LYS A 421 -30.20 10.26 -13.73
CA LYS A 421 -30.73 11.64 -13.86
C LYS A 421 -29.64 12.63 -13.48
N ASN A 422 -29.61 13.74 -14.20
CA ASN A 422 -28.76 14.87 -13.82
C ASN A 422 -29.15 15.40 -12.45
N ILE A 423 -28.13 15.69 -11.63
CA ILE A 423 -28.28 16.31 -10.31
C ILE A 423 -27.52 17.62 -10.26
N GLU A 424 -28.02 18.55 -9.48
CA GLU A 424 -27.35 19.76 -9.07
C GLU A 424 -27.06 19.68 -7.57
N ILE A 425 -25.80 19.91 -7.22
CA ILE A 425 -25.32 19.92 -5.84
C ILE A 425 -24.92 21.34 -5.52
N SER A 426 -25.53 21.93 -4.49
CA SER A 426 -25.35 23.32 -4.15
C SER A 426 -25.26 23.55 -2.65
N GLY A 427 -24.57 24.60 -2.26
CA GLY A 427 -24.37 25.05 -0.88
C GLY A 427 -23.43 26.24 -0.84
N GLU A 428 -23.14 26.77 0.33
CA GLU A 428 -22.14 27.82 0.47
C GLU A 428 -20.74 27.28 0.09
N GLY A 429 -20.13 27.85 -0.97
CA GLY A 429 -18.85 27.37 -1.49
C GLY A 429 -18.93 25.98 -2.16
N VAL A 430 -20.13 25.52 -2.54
CA VAL A 430 -20.36 24.25 -3.24
C VAL A 430 -21.04 24.52 -4.57
N LYS A 431 -20.43 24.07 -5.67
CA LYS A 431 -20.91 24.32 -7.04
C LYS A 431 -20.82 23.05 -7.91
N THR A 432 -21.88 22.71 -8.60
CA THR A 432 -21.84 21.71 -9.68
C THR A 432 -21.22 22.34 -10.93
N LEU A 433 -20.07 21.81 -11.38
CA LEU A 433 -19.38 22.24 -12.58
C LEU A 433 -19.94 21.58 -13.83
N GLY A 434 -20.41 20.34 -13.71
CA GLY A 434 -21.01 19.56 -14.81
C GLY A 434 -21.62 18.28 -14.30
N CYS A 435 -22.56 17.73 -15.08
CA CYS A 435 -23.19 16.46 -14.85
C CYS A 435 -23.48 15.79 -16.20
N ASP A 436 -23.13 14.52 -16.37
CA ASP A 436 -23.32 13.75 -17.60
C ASP A 436 -24.42 12.67 -17.49
N GLY A 437 -25.25 12.74 -16.45
CA GLY A 437 -26.27 11.73 -16.13
C GLY A 437 -25.72 10.52 -15.39
N LYS A 438 -24.41 10.35 -15.27
CA LYS A 438 -23.75 9.29 -14.49
C LYS A 438 -23.01 9.86 -13.30
N ILE A 439 -22.24 10.92 -13.54
CA ILE A 439 -21.37 11.56 -12.53
C ILE A 439 -21.56 13.07 -12.57
N ALA A 440 -21.79 13.67 -11.42
CA ALA A 440 -21.71 15.11 -11.19
C ALA A 440 -20.33 15.48 -10.70
N THR A 441 -19.68 16.46 -11.35
CA THR A 441 -18.41 17.06 -10.92
C THR A 441 -18.72 18.30 -10.08
N VAL A 442 -18.27 18.30 -8.84
CA VAL A 442 -18.58 19.32 -7.84
C VAL A 442 -17.30 19.97 -7.34
N LEU A 443 -17.25 21.30 -7.33
CA LEU A 443 -16.19 22.08 -6.66
C LEU A 443 -16.68 22.47 -5.25
N VAL A 444 -15.87 22.15 -4.25
CA VAL A 444 -16.02 22.61 -2.87
C VAL A 444 -14.90 23.58 -2.55
N GLU A 445 -15.24 24.84 -2.35
CA GLU A 445 -14.25 25.92 -2.17
C GLU A 445 -13.96 26.17 -0.69
N ASN A 446 -12.69 26.43 -0.38
CA ASN A 446 -12.24 26.93 0.92
C ASN A 446 -12.76 26.12 2.11
N ILE A 447 -12.76 24.79 2.02
CA ILE A 447 -13.14 23.97 3.17
C ILE A 447 -12.01 23.99 4.22
N GLU A 448 -12.37 24.34 5.46
CA GLU A 448 -11.41 24.49 6.56
C GLU A 448 -10.77 23.15 6.98
N PRO A 449 -9.59 23.17 7.65
CA PRO A 449 -8.99 21.99 8.25
C PRO A 449 -9.99 21.29 9.19
N TYR A 450 -10.18 19.99 9.03
CA TYR A 450 -11.13 19.17 9.79
C TYR A 450 -12.57 19.73 9.80
N GLY A 451 -12.90 20.50 8.76
CA GLY A 451 -14.16 21.21 8.60
C GLY A 451 -15.17 20.46 7.75
N ALA A 452 -16.41 20.94 7.79
CA ALA A 452 -17.49 20.40 6.98
C ALA A 452 -18.25 21.51 6.24
N ARG A 453 -18.82 21.14 5.07
CA ARG A 453 -19.70 22.03 4.28
C ARG A 453 -21.01 21.33 4.02
N VAL A 454 -22.12 21.97 4.43
CA VAL A 454 -23.46 21.48 4.12
C VAL A 454 -23.77 21.64 2.64
N PHE A 455 -24.45 20.67 2.07
CA PHE A 455 -24.92 20.74 0.70
C PHE A 455 -26.30 20.12 0.52
N LYS A 456 -26.96 20.47 -0.58
CA LYS A 456 -28.26 19.92 -1.01
C LYS A 456 -28.12 19.31 -2.38
N ILE A 457 -28.84 18.22 -2.62
CA ILE A 457 -28.96 17.58 -3.91
C ILE A 457 -30.36 17.85 -4.45
N THR A 458 -30.45 18.36 -5.66
CA THR A 458 -31.70 18.55 -6.38
C THR A 458 -31.62 17.86 -7.73
N GLU A 459 -32.74 17.35 -8.24
CA GLU A 459 -32.79 16.89 -9.63
C GLU A 459 -32.67 18.12 -10.55
N ALA A 460 -31.74 18.05 -11.50
CA ALA A 460 -31.61 19.09 -12.50
C ALA A 460 -32.53 18.80 -13.67
N ASP A 461 -33.32 19.78 -14.09
CA ASP A 461 -34.09 19.67 -15.33
C ASP A 461 -33.15 19.46 -16.51
N ASN A 462 -33.42 18.46 -17.35
CA ASN A 462 -32.64 18.18 -18.58
C ASN A 462 -32.54 19.40 -19.54
N LYS A 463 -33.25 20.47 -19.27
CA LYS A 463 -33.23 21.72 -20.05
C LYS A 463 -32.13 22.71 -19.61
N SER A 464 -31.63 22.66 -18.35
CA SER A 464 -30.59 23.57 -17.89
C SER A 464 -29.17 23.10 -18.26
N ALA A 465 -29.00 21.87 -18.66
CA ALA A 465 -27.76 21.33 -19.20
C ALA A 465 -27.52 21.66 -20.70
N LYS A 466 -28.19 22.65 -21.27
CA LYS A 466 -27.66 23.29 -22.46
C LYS A 466 -26.43 24.08 -22.07
N ALA A 467 -25.27 23.36 -21.93
CA ALA A 467 -24.03 23.95 -22.29
C ALA A 467 -24.27 24.76 -23.59
N THR A 468 -23.80 25.98 -23.60
CA THR A 468 -23.63 26.65 -24.88
C THR A 468 -22.64 25.77 -25.64
N GLU A 469 -23.20 24.77 -26.34
CA GLU A 469 -22.46 23.96 -27.30
C GLU A 469 -22.01 24.89 -28.41
N THR A 470 -20.86 25.48 -28.25
CA THR A 470 -19.96 25.76 -29.36
C THR A 470 -19.04 24.55 -29.56
N ALA A 471 -19.58 23.37 -29.37
CA ALA A 471 -19.02 22.19 -29.96
C ALA A 471 -19.53 22.17 -31.38
N GLU A 472 -18.73 22.75 -32.31
CA GLU A 472 -18.85 22.26 -33.67
C GLU A 472 -18.70 20.75 -33.58
N LYS A 473 -19.80 20.02 -33.76
CA LYS A 473 -19.77 18.61 -34.11
C LYS A 473 -18.93 18.54 -35.37
N VAL A 474 -17.66 18.29 -35.23
CA VAL A 474 -16.85 17.86 -36.35
C VAL A 474 -17.43 16.53 -36.76
N ALA A 475 -18.32 16.59 -37.77
CA ALA A 475 -18.90 15.42 -38.40
C ALA A 475 -17.77 14.68 -39.10
N PHE A 476 -17.19 13.68 -38.45
CA PHE A 476 -16.35 12.72 -39.12
C PHE A 476 -17.25 11.81 -39.95
N HIS A 477 -17.24 12.05 -41.27
CA HIS A 477 -17.62 11.04 -42.23
C HIS A 477 -16.57 9.93 -42.20
N GLY A 478 -16.85 8.89 -41.49
CA GLY A 478 -15.99 7.72 -41.42
C GLY A 478 -16.56 6.72 -40.45
N THR A 479 -17.03 5.67 -41.00
CA THR A 479 -17.25 4.33 -40.43
C THR A 479 -17.16 4.22 -38.93
N VAL A 480 -18.26 3.88 -38.30
CA VAL A 480 -18.28 3.28 -36.96
C VAL A 480 -17.18 2.22 -36.96
N LEU A 481 -16.13 2.41 -36.12
CA LEU A 481 -15.17 1.38 -35.87
C LEU A 481 -15.86 0.25 -35.10
N ASN A 482 -16.53 -0.61 -35.83
CA ASN A 482 -16.74 -1.97 -35.40
C ASN A 482 -15.38 -2.63 -35.46
N GLY A 483 -14.85 -2.97 -34.35
CA GLY A 483 -13.62 -3.69 -34.07
C GLY A 483 -12.65 -3.86 -35.23
N ALA A 484 -11.40 -3.49 -34.96
CA ALA A 484 -10.24 -3.91 -35.72
C ALA A 484 -10.17 -3.45 -37.19
N ASP A 485 -9.94 -2.16 -37.40
CA ASP A 485 -9.01 -1.78 -38.46
C ASP A 485 -7.67 -1.49 -37.85
N GLU A 486 -6.81 -2.51 -37.79
CA GLU A 486 -5.37 -2.36 -37.56
C GLU A 486 -4.84 -1.41 -38.66
N GLY A 487 -4.67 -0.14 -38.30
CA GLY A 487 -3.94 0.77 -39.16
C GLY A 487 -4.56 2.12 -39.46
N THR A 488 -5.75 2.47 -39.00
CA THR A 488 -6.28 3.82 -39.22
C THR A 488 -5.65 4.80 -38.22
N LYS A 489 -4.54 5.43 -38.64
CA LYS A 489 -3.94 6.55 -37.91
C LYS A 489 -4.71 7.82 -38.16
N PHE A 490 -5.01 8.60 -37.14
CA PHE A 490 -5.65 9.90 -37.25
C PHE A 490 -4.59 10.99 -37.42
N SER A 491 -4.82 11.93 -38.36
CA SER A 491 -3.98 13.13 -38.49
C SER A 491 -4.45 14.17 -37.47
N GLY A 492 -3.53 14.83 -36.79
CA GLY A 492 -3.80 15.94 -35.86
C GLY A 492 -4.53 17.06 -36.62
N GLY A 493 -5.69 17.52 -36.14
CA GLY A 493 -6.45 18.64 -36.68
C GLY A 493 -5.90 20.01 -36.19
N GLU A 494 -6.70 21.06 -36.32
CA GLU A 494 -6.39 22.40 -35.79
C GLU A 494 -6.07 22.36 -34.29
N LYS A 495 -5.13 23.21 -33.91
CA LYS A 495 -4.76 23.38 -32.50
C LYS A 495 -5.76 24.29 -31.81
N ARG A 496 -6.15 23.94 -30.60
CA ARG A 496 -6.99 24.72 -29.72
C ARG A 496 -6.32 24.89 -28.36
N VAL A 497 -6.55 26.01 -27.69
CA VAL A 497 -6.05 26.27 -26.34
C VAL A 497 -7.24 26.30 -25.39
N ILE A 498 -7.19 25.48 -24.34
CA ILE A 498 -8.09 25.54 -23.20
C ILE A 498 -7.29 25.98 -21.96
N GLY A 499 -7.93 26.55 -20.95
CA GLY A 499 -7.17 26.97 -19.78
C GLY A 499 -8.00 27.36 -18.58
N ASN A 500 -7.29 27.61 -17.48
CA ASN A 500 -7.77 28.24 -16.25
C ASN A 500 -6.86 29.40 -15.88
N LEU A 501 -6.97 29.93 -14.66
CA LEU A 501 -6.14 31.03 -14.19
C LEU A 501 -4.64 30.68 -14.22
N ARG A 502 -4.27 29.41 -14.01
CA ARG A 502 -2.89 28.95 -13.93
C ARG A 502 -2.31 28.41 -15.23
N TYR A 503 -3.01 27.54 -15.92
CA TYR A 503 -2.50 26.85 -17.11
C TYR A 503 -3.18 27.29 -18.41
N ALA A 504 -2.39 27.22 -19.50
CA ALA A 504 -2.87 27.19 -20.87
C ALA A 504 -2.43 25.87 -21.52
N VAL A 505 -3.36 25.06 -21.94
CA VAL A 505 -3.13 23.73 -22.51
C VAL A 505 -3.52 23.74 -23.98
N THR A 506 -2.54 23.50 -24.84
CA THR A 506 -2.75 23.35 -26.27
C THR A 506 -3.09 21.90 -26.59
N ILE A 507 -4.21 21.68 -27.25
CA ILE A 507 -4.70 20.38 -27.69
C ILE A 507 -4.90 20.35 -29.22
N ASN A 508 -4.94 19.14 -29.76
CA ASN A 508 -5.36 18.88 -31.14
C ASN A 508 -6.22 17.62 -31.24
N GLY A 509 -6.50 17.16 -32.44
CA GLY A 509 -7.29 15.95 -32.69
C GLY A 509 -6.72 14.65 -32.06
N ASN A 510 -5.41 14.61 -31.76
CA ASN A 510 -4.68 13.43 -31.26
C ASN A 510 -4.23 13.56 -29.80
N GLY A 511 -4.68 14.58 -29.07
CA GLY A 511 -4.35 14.72 -27.65
C GLY A 511 -3.74 16.08 -27.29
N VAL A 512 -2.96 16.10 -26.22
CA VAL A 512 -2.32 17.32 -25.69
C VAL A 512 -1.00 17.57 -26.40
N GLU A 513 -0.78 18.82 -26.80
CA GLU A 513 0.44 19.26 -27.49
C GLU A 513 1.45 19.88 -26.52
N SER A 514 0.96 20.81 -25.68
CA SER A 514 1.82 21.51 -24.73
C SER A 514 1.04 22.07 -23.56
N ILE A 515 1.74 22.29 -22.47
CA ILE A 515 1.25 22.91 -21.24
C ILE A 515 2.14 24.09 -20.91
N TYR A 516 1.53 25.28 -20.85
CA TYR A 516 2.19 26.51 -20.41
C TYR A 516 1.68 26.89 -19.02
N ASP A 517 2.57 26.99 -18.05
CA ASP A 517 2.27 27.51 -16.70
C ASP A 517 2.43 29.04 -16.72
N LYS A 518 1.30 29.74 -16.50
CA LYS A 518 1.23 31.21 -16.53
C LYS A 518 1.92 31.87 -15.31
N ILE A 519 1.97 31.14 -14.18
CA ILE A 519 2.66 31.58 -12.95
C ILE A 519 4.16 31.49 -13.15
N LEU A 520 4.66 30.34 -13.57
CA LEU A 520 6.06 30.11 -13.86
C LEU A 520 6.52 30.79 -15.15
N ARG A 521 5.57 31.18 -16.02
CA ARG A 521 5.83 31.77 -17.36
C ARG A 521 6.70 30.89 -18.25
N LYS A 522 6.46 29.58 -18.20
CA LYS A 522 7.23 28.55 -18.92
C LYS A 522 6.30 27.52 -19.57
N THR A 523 6.76 26.98 -20.70
CA THR A 523 6.23 25.71 -21.20
C THR A 523 6.84 24.57 -20.38
N VAL A 524 6.02 23.90 -19.59
CA VAL A 524 6.44 22.86 -18.62
C VAL A 524 6.36 21.46 -19.21
N CYS A 525 5.47 21.27 -20.17
CA CYS A 525 5.36 20.04 -20.93
C CYS A 525 5.14 20.37 -22.42
N ALA A 526 5.80 19.66 -23.30
CA ALA A 526 5.64 19.80 -24.75
C ALA A 526 5.83 18.45 -25.44
N VAL A 527 5.33 18.34 -26.65
CA VAL A 527 5.57 17.16 -27.50
C VAL A 527 7.06 17.05 -27.77
N GLY A 528 7.63 15.98 -27.33
CA GLY A 528 8.98 15.52 -27.63
C GLY A 528 8.93 14.06 -28.07
N ALA A 529 9.66 13.19 -27.38
CA ALA A 529 9.54 11.75 -27.56
C ALA A 529 8.10 11.27 -27.28
N PHE A 530 7.42 11.90 -26.30
CA PHE A 530 6.01 11.66 -25.94
C PHE A 530 5.24 12.98 -25.78
N SER A 531 3.91 12.90 -25.86
CA SER A 531 3.01 14.03 -25.57
C SER A 531 2.54 13.99 -24.12
N PRO A 532 2.15 15.14 -23.52
CA PRO A 532 1.50 15.13 -22.21
C PRO A 532 0.23 14.29 -22.21
N PHE A 533 0.05 13.44 -21.19
CA PHE A 533 -1.07 12.51 -21.03
C PHE A 533 -1.21 11.45 -22.14
N GLU A 534 -0.16 11.22 -22.92
CA GLU A 534 -0.17 10.19 -23.96
C GLU A 534 -0.19 8.78 -23.35
N HIS A 535 -1.06 7.92 -23.87
CA HIS A 535 -1.03 6.50 -23.49
C HIS A 535 0.04 5.75 -24.27
N VAL A 536 0.71 4.86 -23.56
CA VAL A 536 1.77 4.00 -24.11
C VAL A 536 1.47 2.56 -23.76
N LEU A 537 1.44 1.69 -24.76
CA LEU A 537 1.26 0.26 -24.60
C LEU A 537 2.61 -0.43 -24.71
N GLU A 538 2.97 -1.20 -23.70
CA GLU A 538 4.21 -1.99 -23.68
C GLU A 538 3.92 -3.47 -23.69
N THR A 539 4.81 -4.27 -24.31
CA THR A 539 4.81 -5.72 -24.14
C THR A 539 5.40 -6.05 -22.77
N ASP A 540 4.69 -6.84 -21.98
CA ASP A 540 5.11 -7.26 -20.63
C ASP A 540 4.91 -8.76 -20.45
N ILE A 541 6.00 -9.52 -20.57
CA ILE A 541 6.01 -10.98 -20.40
C ILE A 541 6.42 -11.40 -18.99
N GLY A 542 6.54 -10.43 -18.08
CA GLY A 542 6.87 -10.73 -16.69
C GLY A 542 5.74 -11.47 -15.96
N SER A 543 6.08 -12.04 -14.82
CA SER A 543 5.12 -12.67 -13.90
C SER A 543 4.29 -11.61 -13.17
N PRO A 544 3.26 -11.96 -12.38
CA PRO A 544 2.56 -11.01 -11.54
C PRO A 544 3.47 -10.21 -10.59
N TRP A 545 4.55 -10.81 -10.13
CA TRP A 545 5.53 -10.18 -9.25
C TRP A 545 6.51 -9.26 -9.98
N THR A 546 6.95 -9.63 -11.18
CA THR A 546 8.13 -9.01 -11.83
C THR A 546 7.78 -8.50 -13.22
N THR A 547 8.15 -7.25 -13.55
CA THR A 547 8.19 -6.74 -14.92
C THR A 547 9.55 -7.01 -15.55
N LEU A 548 9.59 -7.30 -16.86
CA LEU A 548 10.82 -7.60 -17.59
C LEU A 548 11.12 -6.53 -18.66
N GLU A 549 12.21 -5.80 -18.51
CA GLU A 549 12.58 -4.67 -19.36
C GLU A 549 13.02 -5.02 -20.78
N ASN A 550 13.73 -6.15 -20.93
CA ASN A 550 14.41 -6.49 -22.20
C ASN A 550 13.46 -6.86 -23.36
N TYR A 551 12.15 -6.86 -23.12
CA TYR A 551 11.15 -7.30 -24.09
C TYR A 551 10.08 -6.26 -24.37
N PHE A 552 10.31 -4.99 -23.97
CA PHE A 552 9.33 -3.95 -24.15
C PHE A 552 9.41 -3.29 -25.53
N ASN A 553 8.44 -3.64 -26.37
CA ASN A 553 8.12 -2.83 -27.54
C ASN A 553 7.08 -1.80 -27.10
N LYS A 554 7.47 -0.52 -27.12
CA LYS A 554 6.56 0.59 -26.80
C LYS A 554 5.76 0.99 -28.04
N THR A 555 4.46 0.93 -27.93
CA THR A 555 3.53 1.46 -28.94
C THR A 555 2.92 2.74 -28.40
N ARG A 556 3.17 3.86 -29.06
CA ARG A 556 2.55 5.13 -28.76
C ARG A 556 1.09 5.10 -29.23
N LEU A 557 0.14 5.42 -28.35
CA LEU A 557 -1.28 5.40 -28.67
C LEU A 557 -1.83 6.75 -29.16
N ARG A 558 -0.94 7.75 -29.34
CA ARG A 558 -1.32 9.06 -29.87
C ARG A 558 -2.03 8.96 -31.22
N ASP A 559 -1.49 8.16 -32.14
CA ASP A 559 -2.05 7.97 -33.47
C ASP A 559 -3.41 7.24 -33.47
N TYR A 560 -3.76 6.60 -32.36
CA TYR A 560 -5.04 5.91 -32.13
C TYR A 560 -6.00 6.74 -31.27
N THR A 561 -5.62 7.99 -30.96
CA THR A 561 -6.40 8.92 -30.13
C THR A 561 -7.15 9.90 -31.01
N ARG A 562 -8.40 10.21 -30.60
CA ARG A 562 -9.20 11.28 -31.22
C ARG A 562 -9.84 12.15 -30.14
N LEU A 563 -9.94 13.44 -30.40
CA LEU A 563 -10.72 14.39 -29.63
C LEU A 563 -12.21 14.12 -29.83
N ILE A 564 -12.95 13.99 -28.73
CA ILE A 564 -14.42 13.76 -28.75
C ILE A 564 -15.19 15.08 -28.58
N GLY A 565 -14.71 15.91 -27.64
CA GLY A 565 -15.34 17.17 -27.32
C GLY A 565 -14.48 18.09 -26.46
N VAL A 566 -14.82 19.36 -26.47
CA VAL A 566 -14.27 20.39 -25.61
C VAL A 566 -15.41 21.18 -25.02
N THR A 567 -15.38 21.36 -23.71
CA THR A 567 -16.32 22.21 -22.98
C THR A 567 -15.56 23.34 -22.33
N GLU A 568 -16.03 24.56 -22.52
CA GLU A 568 -15.50 25.75 -21.84
C GLU A 568 -16.66 26.53 -21.21
N LYS A 569 -16.54 26.80 -19.94
CA LYS A 569 -17.47 27.64 -19.16
C LYS A 569 -16.64 28.58 -18.29
N SER A 570 -17.25 29.60 -17.71
CA SER A 570 -16.55 30.46 -16.75
C SER A 570 -15.98 29.63 -15.61
N GLY A 571 -14.67 29.64 -15.47
CA GLY A 571 -13.93 28.95 -14.41
C GLY A 571 -13.79 27.42 -14.57
N TYR A 572 -14.21 26.83 -15.71
CA TYR A 572 -14.13 25.41 -15.96
C TYR A 572 -13.93 25.08 -17.44
N ALA A 573 -12.89 24.39 -17.78
CA ALA A 573 -12.65 23.87 -19.13
C ALA A 573 -12.25 22.40 -19.06
N HIS A 574 -12.71 21.57 -20.01
CA HIS A 574 -12.23 20.21 -20.18
C HIS A 574 -12.20 19.80 -21.65
N ALA A 575 -11.31 18.87 -21.96
CA ALA A 575 -11.24 18.19 -23.25
C ALA A 575 -11.36 16.69 -23.05
N GLU A 576 -12.20 16.05 -23.87
CA GLU A 576 -12.50 14.62 -23.82
C GLU A 576 -11.92 13.92 -25.05
N PHE A 577 -11.30 12.78 -24.82
CA PHE A 577 -10.64 12.00 -25.85
C PHE A 577 -11.06 10.53 -25.76
N ARG A 578 -10.93 9.85 -26.88
CA ARG A 578 -11.05 8.40 -26.98
C ARG A 578 -9.82 7.82 -27.67
N THR A 579 -9.22 6.81 -27.07
CA THR A 579 -8.04 6.11 -27.58
C THR A 579 -8.39 4.65 -27.79
N ALA A 580 -8.21 4.14 -29.02
CA ALA A 580 -8.31 2.71 -29.30
C ALA A 580 -7.01 2.02 -28.89
N ILE A 581 -7.10 0.87 -28.25
CA ILE A 581 -5.94 0.03 -27.95
C ILE A 581 -5.84 -1.05 -29.04
N PRO A 582 -4.75 -1.09 -29.82
CA PRO A 582 -4.57 -2.13 -30.84
C PRO A 582 -4.65 -3.53 -30.21
N ASN A 583 -5.38 -4.43 -30.86
CA ASN A 583 -5.52 -5.80 -30.38
C ASN A 583 -4.15 -6.47 -30.23
N SER A 584 -3.94 -7.10 -29.10
CA SER A 584 -2.88 -8.08 -28.96
C SER A 584 -3.22 -9.32 -29.81
N MET A 585 -2.22 -10.05 -30.31
CA MET A 585 -2.33 -11.16 -31.27
C MET A 585 -3.27 -12.32 -30.87
N SER A 586 -4.10 -12.20 -29.85
CA SER A 586 -4.91 -13.29 -29.28
C SER A 586 -6.35 -13.36 -29.79
N GLY A 587 -6.81 -12.43 -30.61
CA GLY A 587 -8.16 -12.51 -31.20
C GLY A 587 -9.33 -12.36 -30.20
N GLU A 588 -9.06 -11.95 -28.96
CA GLU A 588 -10.09 -11.69 -27.97
C GLU A 588 -10.60 -10.25 -28.10
N SER A 589 -11.87 -10.09 -27.93
CA SER A 589 -12.79 -8.95 -28.06
C SER A 589 -12.22 -7.57 -28.52
N ASN A 590 -12.99 -6.95 -29.41
CA ASN A 590 -12.69 -5.67 -30.07
C ASN A 590 -12.94 -4.42 -29.19
N ASP A 591 -13.12 -4.58 -27.86
CA ASP A 591 -13.61 -3.51 -26.98
C ASP A 591 -12.52 -2.85 -26.14
N ASN A 592 -11.24 -3.02 -26.50
CA ASN A 592 -10.13 -2.33 -25.85
C ASN A 592 -10.16 -0.83 -26.19
N VAL A 593 -10.57 -0.03 -25.21
CA VAL A 593 -10.71 1.43 -25.41
C VAL A 593 -10.41 2.19 -24.12
N ILE A 594 -9.85 3.40 -24.28
CA ILE A 594 -9.66 4.36 -23.20
C ILE A 594 -10.53 5.59 -23.52
N GLU A 595 -11.48 5.88 -22.65
CA GLU A 595 -12.18 7.18 -22.63
C GLU A 595 -11.50 8.01 -21.54
N TRP A 596 -10.96 9.17 -21.90
CA TRP A 596 -10.22 9.99 -20.97
C TRP A 596 -10.44 11.47 -21.15
N LYS A 597 -10.25 12.22 -20.10
CA LYS A 597 -10.38 13.68 -20.12
C LYS A 597 -9.33 14.37 -19.28
N ILE A 598 -9.00 15.60 -19.68
CA ILE A 598 -8.30 16.56 -18.85
C ILE A 598 -9.26 17.68 -18.48
N ALA A 599 -9.16 18.15 -17.24
CA ALA A 599 -10.00 19.26 -16.75
C ALA A 599 -9.15 20.33 -16.06
N LEU A 600 -9.52 21.59 -16.29
CA LEU A 600 -8.90 22.76 -15.72
C LEU A 600 -10.00 23.58 -15.02
N ILE A 601 -9.80 23.88 -13.73
CA ILE A 601 -10.81 24.51 -12.87
C ILE A 601 -10.16 25.72 -12.21
N ASP A 602 -10.83 26.87 -12.22
CA ASP A 602 -10.35 28.03 -11.45
C ASP A 602 -10.39 27.74 -9.95
N GLY A 603 -9.30 28.03 -9.28
CA GLY A 603 -9.14 27.73 -7.86
C GLY A 603 -8.65 26.31 -7.56
N VAL A 604 -8.40 25.47 -8.59
CA VAL A 604 -7.70 24.19 -8.52
C VAL A 604 -6.41 24.29 -9.32
N ASP A 605 -5.30 24.13 -8.64
CA ASP A 605 -3.97 24.36 -9.20
C ASP A 605 -3.40 23.16 -9.98
N GLU A 606 -4.15 22.08 -10.06
CA GLU A 606 -3.81 20.86 -10.79
C GLU A 606 -4.51 20.83 -12.16
N ILE A 607 -3.87 20.21 -13.14
CA ILE A 607 -4.53 19.70 -14.35
C ILE A 607 -5.00 18.30 -14.02
N LEU A 608 -6.32 18.13 -13.90
CA LEU A 608 -6.92 16.85 -13.53
C LEU A 608 -7.02 15.94 -14.74
N TYR A 609 -6.62 14.69 -14.60
CA TYR A 609 -6.79 13.62 -15.56
C TYR A 609 -7.71 12.56 -14.97
N SER A 610 -8.67 12.09 -15.77
CA SER A 610 -9.46 10.90 -15.44
C SER A 610 -9.66 10.04 -16.68
N SER A 611 -9.69 8.73 -16.51
CA SER A 611 -9.93 7.78 -17.58
C SER A 611 -10.77 6.60 -17.12
N ARG A 612 -11.54 6.07 -18.07
CA ARG A 612 -12.16 4.76 -18.01
C ARG A 612 -11.56 3.89 -19.10
N VAL A 613 -11.06 2.73 -18.72
CA VAL A 613 -10.38 1.78 -19.61
C VAL A 613 -11.17 0.49 -19.65
N GLU A 614 -11.65 0.10 -20.83
CA GLU A 614 -12.09 -1.25 -21.09
C GLU A 614 -10.89 -2.04 -21.57
N TRP A 615 -10.43 -2.99 -20.74
CA TRP A 615 -9.15 -3.68 -20.87
C TRP A 615 -9.37 -5.17 -21.13
N HIS A 616 -8.86 -5.65 -22.25
CA HIS A 616 -8.92 -7.06 -22.65
C HIS A 616 -7.60 -7.43 -23.34
N ASN A 617 -6.57 -7.71 -22.54
CA ASN A 617 -5.21 -7.88 -23.03
C ASN A 617 -4.52 -9.10 -22.46
N PHE A 618 -3.41 -9.44 -23.08
CA PHE A 618 -2.50 -10.52 -22.71
C PHE A 618 -1.07 -10.04 -22.89
N ASN A 619 -0.22 -10.20 -21.87
CA ASN A 619 1.19 -9.78 -21.91
C ASN A 619 1.37 -8.30 -22.34
N ARG A 620 0.57 -7.41 -21.76
CA ARG A 620 0.63 -5.97 -22.01
C ARG A 620 0.63 -5.17 -20.73
N ARG A 621 1.24 -3.98 -20.78
CA ARG A 621 1.21 -2.96 -19.73
C ARG A 621 0.83 -1.62 -20.35
N LEU A 622 -0.11 -0.91 -19.73
CA LEU A 622 -0.58 0.41 -20.16
C LEU A 622 -0.02 1.49 -19.24
N LYS A 623 0.61 2.50 -19.83
CA LYS A 623 1.19 3.66 -19.13
C LYS A 623 0.60 4.97 -19.62
N VAL A 624 0.67 5.99 -18.77
CA VAL A 624 0.40 7.40 -19.11
C VAL A 624 1.70 8.18 -19.01
N ALA A 625 2.05 8.94 -20.07
CA ALA A 625 3.29 9.69 -20.17
C ALA A 625 3.11 11.16 -19.74
N PHE A 626 4.08 11.67 -19.00
CA PHE A 626 4.16 13.05 -18.53
C PHE A 626 5.56 13.60 -18.83
N PRO A 627 5.78 14.16 -20.03
CA PRO A 627 7.06 14.77 -20.37
C PRO A 627 7.27 16.08 -19.62
N ALA A 628 8.47 16.29 -19.08
CA ALA A 628 8.93 17.53 -18.49
C ALA A 628 10.04 18.12 -19.36
N THR A 629 10.01 19.44 -19.64
CA THR A 629 11.06 20.14 -20.38
C THR A 629 12.25 20.40 -19.46
N GLY A 630 13.44 20.02 -19.87
CA GLY A 630 14.69 20.14 -19.10
C GLY A 630 15.09 18.84 -18.40
N ASN A 631 16.40 18.71 -18.15
CA ASN A 631 16.97 17.55 -17.48
C ASN A 631 17.09 17.81 -15.97
N GLY A 632 16.57 16.89 -15.18
CA GLY A 632 16.61 16.98 -13.74
C GLY A 632 16.61 15.63 -13.06
N GLU A 633 16.65 15.68 -11.74
CA GLU A 633 16.61 14.49 -10.91
C GLU A 633 15.16 14.10 -10.59
N ALA A 634 14.88 12.81 -10.59
CA ALA A 634 13.59 12.29 -10.21
C ALA A 634 13.55 11.98 -8.71
N PHE A 635 12.40 12.26 -8.11
CA PHE A 635 12.11 11.88 -6.75
C PHE A 635 10.62 11.46 -6.63
N TYR A 636 10.28 10.75 -5.57
CA TYR A 636 8.92 10.24 -5.39
C TYR A 636 8.57 10.13 -3.90
N SER A 637 7.27 10.09 -3.60
CA SER A 637 6.80 9.80 -2.26
C SER A 637 6.89 8.31 -1.98
N ALA A 638 7.68 7.93 -1.01
CA ALA A 638 7.55 6.66 -0.29
C ALA A 638 6.66 6.87 0.94
N PRO A 639 6.14 5.82 1.59
CA PRO A 639 5.37 5.98 2.81
C PRO A 639 6.17 6.70 3.91
N GLY A 640 5.74 7.95 4.23
CA GLY A 640 6.35 8.82 5.23
C GLY A 640 7.68 9.49 4.83
N ALA A 641 8.06 9.49 3.54
CA ALA A 641 9.29 10.12 3.09
C ALA A 641 9.25 10.48 1.60
N VAL A 642 9.97 11.52 1.20
CA VAL A 642 10.24 11.86 -0.20
C VAL A 642 11.67 11.43 -0.55
N ILE A 643 11.81 10.49 -1.47
CA ILE A 643 13.06 9.80 -1.78
C ILE A 643 13.55 10.15 -3.19
N PRO A 644 14.85 10.51 -3.38
CA PRO A 644 15.46 10.54 -4.70
C PRO A 644 15.40 9.16 -5.37
N ALA A 645 15.03 9.11 -6.64
CA ALA A 645 14.92 7.86 -7.39
C ALA A 645 16.25 7.08 -7.46
N GLU A 646 17.38 7.76 -7.45
CA GLU A 646 18.73 7.16 -7.39
C GLU A 646 19.02 6.38 -6.11
N LYS A 647 18.27 6.62 -5.02
CA LYS A 647 18.41 5.93 -3.73
C LYS A 647 17.55 4.69 -3.60
N TYR A 648 16.79 4.38 -4.65
CA TYR A 648 16.07 3.13 -4.76
C TYR A 648 16.90 2.14 -5.57
N GLU A 649 17.29 1.03 -4.96
CA GLU A 649 18.01 -0.04 -5.61
C GLU A 649 17.10 -1.27 -5.71
N PRO A 650 16.56 -1.56 -6.90
CA PRO A 650 15.88 -2.82 -7.11
C PRO A 650 16.91 -3.95 -7.10
N TYR A 651 16.57 -5.05 -6.45
CA TYR A 651 17.42 -6.23 -6.46
C TYR A 651 17.29 -6.98 -7.78
N PHE A 652 18.34 -6.96 -8.60
CA PHE A 652 18.40 -7.66 -9.89
C PHE A 652 18.94 -9.08 -9.72
N SER A 653 18.18 -10.02 -9.16
CA SER A 653 18.57 -11.44 -9.21
C SER A 653 18.20 -12.10 -10.52
N TRP A 654 17.25 -11.55 -11.23
CA TRP A 654 16.74 -12.08 -12.50
C TRP A 654 17.04 -11.06 -13.59
N SER A 655 17.78 -11.49 -14.60
CA SER A 655 18.14 -10.61 -15.72
C SER A 655 16.88 -10.02 -16.36
N GLY A 656 16.83 -8.71 -16.49
CA GLY A 656 15.77 -7.99 -17.16
C GLY A 656 14.62 -7.45 -16.30
N ALA A 657 14.71 -7.51 -14.96
CA ALA A 657 13.75 -6.81 -14.14
C ALA A 657 13.88 -5.28 -14.29
N THR A 658 12.77 -4.58 -14.39
CA THR A 658 12.76 -3.13 -14.59
C THR A 658 12.69 -2.38 -13.30
N GLY A 659 13.20 -1.14 -13.33
CA GLY A 659 13.21 -0.20 -12.22
C GLY A 659 11.98 0.70 -12.15
N ASP A 660 10.75 0.19 -12.16
CA ASP A 660 9.61 1.00 -11.74
C ASP A 660 9.70 1.27 -10.24
N TYR A 661 9.38 2.50 -9.82
CA TYR A 661 9.43 2.95 -8.43
C TYR A 661 8.05 2.88 -7.78
N PRO A 662 7.94 2.57 -6.48
CA PRO A 662 6.66 2.53 -5.76
C PRO A 662 6.27 3.92 -5.25
N ALA A 663 5.82 4.80 -6.15
CA ALA A 663 5.40 6.15 -5.80
C ALA A 663 4.03 6.14 -5.11
N TYR A 664 4.01 6.19 -3.78
CA TYR A 664 2.80 6.07 -2.98
C TYR A 664 1.73 7.12 -3.33
N ARG A 665 2.08 8.40 -3.39
CA ARG A 665 1.18 9.52 -3.71
C ARG A 665 1.58 10.33 -4.93
N PHE A 666 2.87 10.48 -5.16
CA PHE A 666 3.36 11.27 -6.29
C PHE A 666 4.74 10.84 -6.75
N ALA A 667 5.03 11.20 -7.98
CA ALA A 667 6.36 11.21 -8.55
C ALA A 667 6.65 12.57 -9.18
N ALA A 668 7.90 12.97 -9.18
CA ALA A 668 8.32 14.28 -9.65
C ALA A 668 9.67 14.25 -10.35
N VAL A 669 9.86 15.22 -11.22
CA VAL A 669 11.16 15.54 -11.84
C VAL A 669 11.47 16.99 -11.54
N GLU A 670 12.65 17.25 -10.98
CA GLU A 670 13.21 18.59 -10.84
C GLU A 670 13.85 18.98 -12.18
N ALA A 671 13.19 19.86 -12.90
CA ALA A 671 13.61 20.34 -14.21
C ALA A 671 14.29 21.73 -14.09
N ASP A 672 14.68 22.33 -15.22
CA ASP A 672 15.39 23.63 -15.25
C ASP A 672 14.54 24.77 -14.65
N GLY A 673 14.67 24.97 -13.32
CA GLY A 673 14.00 26.02 -12.55
C GLY A 673 12.51 25.83 -12.35
N TYR A 674 12.05 24.57 -12.28
CA TYR A 674 10.72 24.17 -11.79
C TYR A 674 10.71 22.68 -11.45
N VAL A 675 9.66 22.22 -10.75
CA VAL A 675 9.39 20.83 -10.48
C VAL A 675 8.09 20.43 -11.17
N ALA A 676 8.13 19.40 -12.01
CA ALA A 676 6.94 18.76 -12.56
C ALA A 676 6.54 17.57 -11.70
N THR A 677 5.29 17.53 -11.23
CA THR A 677 4.81 16.50 -10.31
C THR A 677 3.55 15.86 -10.85
N VAL A 678 3.50 14.53 -10.79
CA VAL A 678 2.30 13.73 -11.10
C VAL A 678 1.77 13.12 -9.82
N PHE A 679 0.54 13.45 -9.48
CA PHE A 679 -0.19 12.85 -8.34
C PHE A 679 -0.97 11.63 -8.80
N ASN A 680 -1.09 10.65 -7.91
CA ASN A 680 -1.88 9.44 -8.14
C ASN A 680 -2.83 9.14 -6.96
N ALA A 681 -3.88 8.37 -7.23
CA ALA A 681 -4.83 7.89 -6.24
C ALA A 681 -4.97 6.36 -6.37
N GLY A 682 -3.93 5.62 -5.96
CA GLY A 682 -3.90 4.16 -5.99
C GLY A 682 -3.28 3.54 -7.24
N THR A 683 -2.40 4.27 -7.93
CA THR A 683 -1.57 3.76 -9.05
C THR A 683 -0.09 3.99 -8.75
N PRO A 684 0.50 3.23 -7.82
CA PRO A 684 1.82 3.54 -7.27
C PRO A 684 3.01 3.21 -8.19
N SER A 685 2.80 2.65 -9.37
CA SER A 685 3.90 2.27 -10.25
C SER A 685 4.35 3.44 -11.12
N PHE A 686 5.62 3.77 -11.04
CA PHE A 686 6.19 4.94 -11.68
C PHE A 686 7.57 4.65 -12.26
N GLY A 687 7.80 5.11 -13.49
CA GLY A 687 9.11 5.06 -14.15
C GLY A 687 9.54 6.42 -14.69
N VAL A 688 10.85 6.60 -14.89
CA VAL A 688 11.42 7.81 -15.49
C VAL A 688 12.38 7.44 -16.60
N GLU A 689 12.21 8.07 -17.75
CA GLU A 689 13.17 7.99 -18.85
C GLU A 689 13.75 9.38 -19.10
N LYS A 690 15.07 9.49 -19.10
CA LYS A 690 15.79 10.74 -19.39
C LYS A 690 16.26 10.74 -20.84
N SER A 691 16.16 11.89 -21.50
CA SER A 691 16.66 12.15 -22.85
C SER A 691 17.39 13.47 -22.89
N ASN A 692 18.02 13.79 -24.03
CA ASN A 692 18.69 15.07 -24.21
C ASN A 692 17.74 16.29 -24.15
N ASP A 693 16.44 16.06 -24.43
CA ASP A 693 15.42 17.11 -24.50
C ASP A 693 14.57 17.24 -23.24
N GLY A 694 14.81 16.39 -22.22
CA GLY A 694 14.07 16.38 -20.97
C GLY A 694 13.86 14.99 -20.39
N ALA A 695 13.00 14.90 -19.37
CA ALA A 695 12.61 13.65 -18.74
C ALA A 695 11.15 13.32 -19.04
N VAL A 696 10.83 12.06 -19.14
CA VAL A 696 9.44 11.58 -19.24
C VAL A 696 9.13 10.69 -18.04
N MET A 697 8.14 11.10 -17.27
CA MET A 697 7.56 10.28 -16.22
C MET A 697 6.48 9.38 -16.81
N PHE A 698 6.45 8.11 -16.41
CA PHE A 698 5.43 7.15 -16.83
C PHE A 698 4.73 6.61 -15.59
N VAL A 699 3.41 6.71 -15.56
CA VAL A 699 2.60 6.02 -14.57
C VAL A 699 2.02 4.77 -15.21
N SER A 700 2.37 3.59 -14.68
CA SER A 700 1.78 2.32 -15.12
C SER A 700 0.41 2.15 -14.46
N ILE A 701 -0.65 2.08 -15.26
CA ILE A 701 -2.03 2.06 -14.76
C ILE A 701 -2.70 0.68 -14.85
N LEU A 702 -2.32 -0.14 -15.82
CA LEU A 702 -2.86 -1.50 -15.99
C LEU A 702 -1.81 -2.47 -16.52
N ARG A 703 -2.01 -3.74 -16.21
CA ARG A 703 -1.11 -4.79 -16.58
C ARG A 703 -1.82 -6.14 -16.75
N SER A 704 -1.47 -6.88 -17.80
CA SER A 704 -1.85 -8.28 -18.01
C SER A 704 -0.57 -9.12 -18.04
N PRO A 705 -0.06 -9.61 -16.90
CA PRO A 705 1.17 -10.39 -16.83
C PRO A 705 1.01 -11.80 -17.40
N THR A 706 2.13 -12.50 -17.58
CA THR A 706 2.13 -13.94 -17.84
C THR A 706 1.67 -14.69 -16.59
N VAL A 707 0.68 -15.55 -16.74
CA VAL A 707 0.22 -16.40 -15.64
C VAL A 707 1.36 -17.34 -15.22
N PRO A 708 1.66 -17.46 -13.91
CA PRO A 708 2.79 -18.24 -13.45
C PRO A 708 2.55 -19.74 -13.65
N THR A 709 3.32 -20.35 -14.52
CA THR A 709 3.23 -21.79 -14.83
C THR A 709 4.05 -22.67 -13.89
N TYR A 710 5.06 -22.09 -13.24
CA TYR A 710 5.95 -22.81 -12.32
C TYR A 710 5.33 -23.15 -10.97
N LEU A 711 4.17 -22.54 -10.63
CA LEU A 711 3.39 -22.90 -9.46
C LEU A 711 2.48 -24.09 -9.69
N HIS A 712 2.45 -24.62 -10.91
CA HIS A 712 1.66 -25.78 -11.29
C HIS A 712 2.46 -27.07 -11.05
N GLU A 713 2.54 -27.50 -9.83
CA GLU A 713 2.88 -28.90 -9.56
C GLU A 713 1.67 -29.77 -9.91
N PRO A 714 1.91 -31.06 -10.28
CA PRO A 714 0.82 -32.02 -10.35
C PRO A 714 0.05 -32.01 -9.04
N GLN A 715 -1.23 -31.67 -9.04
CA GLN A 715 -2.11 -31.45 -7.90
C GLN A 715 -2.11 -30.00 -7.32
N SER A 716 -1.35 -29.06 -7.84
CA SER A 716 -1.55 -27.64 -7.61
C SER A 716 -2.38 -27.02 -8.75
N TYR A 717 -2.82 -25.79 -8.56
CA TYR A 717 -3.80 -25.08 -9.36
C TYR A 717 -3.53 -25.11 -10.86
N THR A 718 -4.60 -25.23 -11.65
CA THR A 718 -4.56 -24.97 -13.08
C THR A 718 -4.32 -23.49 -13.38
N MET A 719 -3.86 -23.18 -14.58
CA MET A 719 -3.72 -21.80 -15.06
C MET A 719 -5.01 -20.99 -14.90
N LYS A 720 -6.16 -21.64 -15.00
CA LYS A 720 -7.50 -21.02 -14.86
C LYS A 720 -7.71 -20.36 -13.49
N ALA A 721 -7.10 -20.88 -12.41
CA ALA A 721 -7.22 -20.27 -11.08
C ALA A 721 -6.54 -18.89 -10.96
N TRP A 722 -5.79 -18.48 -11.98
CA TRP A 722 -5.00 -17.27 -12.03
C TRP A 722 -5.39 -16.31 -13.17
N ASP A 723 -6.41 -16.64 -13.97
CA ASP A 723 -6.78 -15.85 -15.16
C ASP A 723 -7.12 -14.41 -14.82
N GLY A 724 -7.71 -14.13 -13.67
CA GLY A 724 -8.03 -12.79 -13.19
C GLY A 724 -6.82 -11.89 -12.98
N MET A 725 -5.59 -12.43 -12.94
CA MET A 725 -4.35 -11.64 -12.89
C MET A 725 -4.11 -10.79 -14.14
N ARG A 726 -4.78 -11.09 -15.24
CA ARG A 726 -4.74 -10.26 -16.45
C ARG A 726 -5.47 -8.93 -16.28
N ASP A 727 -6.19 -8.79 -15.18
CA ASP A 727 -6.94 -7.59 -14.80
C ASP A 727 -7.92 -7.13 -15.90
N ASN A 728 -8.45 -8.07 -16.68
CA ASN A 728 -9.40 -7.78 -17.77
C ASN A 728 -10.72 -7.23 -17.20
N GLY A 729 -11.32 -6.28 -17.92
CA GLY A 729 -12.55 -5.62 -17.55
C GLY A 729 -12.47 -4.10 -17.54
N SER A 730 -13.43 -3.45 -16.86
CA SER A 730 -13.52 -2.01 -16.76
C SER A 730 -12.76 -1.47 -15.54
N HIS A 731 -11.96 -0.42 -15.77
CA HIS A 731 -11.14 0.24 -14.74
C HIS A 731 -11.26 1.76 -14.86
N GLU A 732 -11.16 2.45 -13.74
CA GLU A 732 -11.16 3.91 -13.67
C GLU A 732 -9.90 4.41 -12.98
N PHE A 733 -9.33 5.51 -13.52
CA PHE A 733 -8.10 6.10 -13.01
C PHE A 733 -8.23 7.60 -12.86
N ARG A 734 -7.54 8.13 -11.85
CA ARG A 734 -7.40 9.57 -11.62
C ARG A 734 -5.92 9.88 -11.38
N LEU A 735 -5.41 10.84 -12.15
CA LEU A 735 -4.08 11.40 -12.00
C LEU A 735 -4.20 12.93 -12.05
N ALA A 736 -3.16 13.63 -11.60
CA ALA A 736 -3.09 15.07 -11.80
C ALA A 736 -1.66 15.51 -12.08
N LEU A 737 -1.51 16.58 -12.84
CA LEU A 737 -0.23 17.24 -13.06
C LEU A 737 -0.24 18.61 -12.38
N LYS A 738 0.78 18.88 -11.57
CA LYS A 738 1.05 20.20 -10.97
C LYS A 738 2.51 20.55 -11.06
N THR A 739 2.81 21.84 -11.21
CA THR A 739 4.18 22.34 -11.27
C THR A 739 4.47 23.26 -10.09
N TYR A 740 5.72 23.29 -9.65
CA TYR A 740 6.18 24.11 -8.53
C TYR A 740 7.48 24.84 -8.92
N GLU A 741 7.79 25.95 -8.26
CA GLU A 741 9.06 26.67 -8.47
C GLU A 741 10.26 25.85 -7.97
N LYS A 742 10.05 25.08 -6.91
CA LYS A 742 11.07 24.23 -6.27
C LYS A 742 10.43 23.11 -5.46
N ARG A 743 11.22 22.14 -5.07
CA ARG A 743 10.83 21.11 -4.11
C ARG A 743 10.43 21.73 -2.77
N SER A 744 9.31 21.32 -2.19
CA SER A 744 8.79 21.80 -0.91
C SER A 744 7.84 20.79 -0.27
N ALA A 745 7.55 20.96 1.00
CA ALA A 745 6.54 20.17 1.73
C ALA A 745 5.11 20.35 1.17
N ASP A 746 4.85 21.44 0.42
CA ASP A 746 3.54 21.65 -0.22
C ASP A 746 3.21 20.55 -1.23
N ILE A 747 4.24 19.96 -1.88
CA ILE A 747 4.03 18.83 -2.81
C ILE A 747 3.39 17.64 -2.08
N VAL A 748 3.84 17.35 -0.86
CA VAL A 748 3.30 16.26 -0.03
C VAL A 748 1.85 16.54 0.34
N LEU A 749 1.56 17.77 0.79
CA LEU A 749 0.21 18.18 1.21
C LEU A 749 -0.78 18.18 0.03
N ASP A 750 -0.36 18.68 -1.12
CA ASP A 750 -1.19 18.71 -2.34
C ASP A 750 -1.45 17.30 -2.89
N ALA A 751 -0.44 16.43 -2.86
CA ALA A 751 -0.58 15.04 -3.27
C ALA A 751 -1.56 14.27 -2.35
N GLU A 752 -1.47 14.49 -1.03
CA GLU A 752 -2.43 13.95 -0.08
C GLU A 752 -3.83 14.51 -0.32
N ALA A 753 -3.96 15.83 -0.54
CA ALA A 753 -5.23 16.47 -0.86
C ALA A 753 -5.89 15.95 -2.14
N PHE A 754 -5.08 15.61 -3.16
CA PHE A 754 -5.57 15.00 -4.40
C PHE A 754 -6.05 13.56 -4.18
N ALA A 755 -5.26 12.74 -3.49
CA ALA A 755 -5.59 11.33 -3.26
C ALA A 755 -6.73 11.13 -2.25
N HIS A 756 -6.88 12.05 -1.29
CA HIS A 756 -7.87 12.01 -0.22
C HIS A 756 -9.09 12.89 -0.57
N SER A 757 -10.08 12.31 -1.22
CA SER A 757 -11.35 12.97 -1.53
C SER A 757 -12.08 13.38 -0.26
N LEU A 758 -12.96 14.40 -0.34
CA LEU A 758 -13.84 14.75 0.79
C LEU A 758 -14.80 13.60 1.08
N ALA A 759 -14.95 13.25 2.35
CA ALA A 759 -15.97 12.31 2.76
C ALA A 759 -17.37 12.94 2.67
N VAL A 760 -18.38 12.13 2.34
CA VAL A 760 -19.79 12.51 2.47
C VAL A 760 -20.32 11.92 3.77
N ILE A 761 -20.76 12.77 4.70
CA ILE A 761 -21.28 12.34 6.00
C ILE A 761 -22.74 12.76 6.17
N ASP A 762 -23.52 11.91 6.84
CA ASP A 762 -24.89 12.19 7.23
C ASP A 762 -24.89 12.78 8.65
N GLY A 763 -25.32 14.05 8.78
CA GLY A 763 -25.28 14.77 10.04
C GLY A 763 -24.02 15.60 10.28
N ALA A 764 -24.04 16.41 11.29
CA ALA A 764 -22.97 17.36 11.60
C ALA A 764 -21.83 16.68 12.38
N ALA A 765 -20.59 17.00 12.02
CA ALA A 765 -19.43 16.67 12.84
C ALA A 765 -19.43 17.49 14.14
N ALA A 766 -18.96 16.91 15.25
CA ALA A 766 -18.82 17.62 16.52
C ALA A 766 -17.97 18.89 16.35
N ASN A 767 -18.40 19.99 16.96
CA ASN A 767 -17.69 21.27 16.90
C ASN A 767 -16.53 21.27 17.91
N ALA A 768 -15.40 20.71 17.53
CA ALA A 768 -14.19 20.67 18.33
C ALA A 768 -12.99 21.08 17.47
N GLU A 769 -12.13 21.92 18.02
CA GLU A 769 -10.86 22.29 17.40
C GLU A 769 -9.85 21.18 17.60
N LEU A 770 -9.09 20.87 16.53
CA LEU A 770 -7.96 19.94 16.54
C LEU A 770 -6.66 20.67 16.17
N PRO A 771 -5.49 20.14 16.57
CA PRO A 771 -4.22 20.76 16.24
C PRO A 771 -3.98 20.85 14.73
N ILE A 772 -3.43 21.98 14.28
CA ILE A 772 -2.96 22.18 12.90
C ILE A 772 -1.54 22.75 12.93
N VAL A 773 -0.79 22.57 11.87
CA VAL A 773 0.50 23.24 11.69
C VAL A 773 0.25 24.73 11.45
N LYS A 774 0.92 25.57 12.22
CA LYS A 774 0.90 27.03 12.10
C LYS A 774 2.10 27.56 11.35
N ASP A 775 3.24 26.91 11.54
CA ASP A 775 4.51 27.25 10.91
C ASP A 775 5.43 26.03 10.91
N GLY A 776 6.28 25.90 9.91
CA GLY A 776 7.20 24.79 9.76
C GLY A 776 6.84 23.86 8.60
N LYS A 777 7.56 22.75 8.48
CA LYS A 777 7.52 21.86 7.31
C LYS A 777 7.12 20.41 7.59
N ALA A 778 7.13 20.00 8.87
CA ALA A 778 6.57 18.70 9.20
C ALA A 778 5.05 18.71 9.02
N VAL A 779 4.51 17.62 8.51
CA VAL A 779 3.08 17.46 8.23
C VAL A 779 2.41 16.62 9.30
N ILE A 780 1.16 16.96 9.65
CA ILE A 780 0.33 16.09 10.50
C ILE A 780 -0.21 14.97 9.61
N THR A 781 0.21 13.75 9.86
CA THR A 781 -0.21 12.57 9.10
C THR A 781 -1.39 11.84 9.76
N ARG A 782 -1.58 12.01 11.08
CA ARG A 782 -2.65 11.34 11.82
C ARG A 782 -3.17 12.16 12.98
N VAL A 783 -4.49 12.18 13.12
CA VAL A 783 -5.20 12.64 14.33
C VAL A 783 -6.29 11.63 14.66
N LYS A 784 -6.18 10.99 15.82
CA LYS A 784 -7.13 9.94 16.23
C LYS A 784 -7.25 9.87 17.76
N PRO A 785 -8.29 9.25 18.31
CA PRO A 785 -8.31 8.88 19.71
C PRO A 785 -7.14 7.94 20.03
N ALA A 786 -6.55 8.08 21.22
CA ALA A 786 -5.55 7.13 21.69
C ALA A 786 -6.17 5.73 21.83
N TYR A 787 -5.41 4.68 21.53
CA TYR A 787 -5.89 3.29 21.58
C TYR A 787 -6.40 2.90 22.97
N ASP A 788 -5.78 3.43 24.05
CA ASP A 788 -6.21 3.20 25.43
C ASP A 788 -7.41 4.08 25.87
N GLY A 789 -7.97 4.90 24.96
CA GLY A 789 -9.09 5.78 25.23
C GLY A 789 -8.76 7.01 26.08
N ASP A 790 -7.48 7.27 26.41
CA ASP A 790 -7.06 8.38 27.27
C ASP A 790 -6.31 9.47 26.49
N GLY A 791 -6.99 10.18 25.63
CA GLY A 791 -6.42 11.29 24.87
C GLY A 791 -6.59 11.20 23.37
N ILE A 792 -5.92 12.11 22.69
CA ILE A 792 -5.84 12.17 21.23
C ILE A 792 -4.38 12.02 20.80
N ILE A 793 -4.13 11.15 19.84
CA ILE A 793 -2.85 11.02 19.18
C ILE A 793 -2.77 12.03 18.03
N VAL A 794 -1.64 12.74 17.96
CA VAL A 794 -1.26 13.58 16.84
C VAL A 794 0.12 13.13 16.39
N ARG A 795 0.23 12.65 15.16
CA ARG A 795 1.52 12.26 14.57
C ARG A 795 1.95 13.26 13.52
N LEU A 796 3.23 13.62 13.59
CA LEU A 796 3.86 14.53 12.64
C LEU A 796 5.09 13.85 12.04
N ILE A 797 5.32 14.11 10.76
CA ILE A 797 6.48 13.58 10.02
C ILE A 797 7.10 14.71 9.20
N ASP A 798 8.41 14.84 9.23
CA ASP A 798 9.15 15.67 8.27
C ASP A 798 9.40 14.87 6.98
N GLU A 799 8.37 14.69 6.15
CA GLU A 799 8.43 13.81 4.98
C GLU A 799 9.37 14.31 3.88
N ASN A 800 9.59 15.62 3.78
CA ASN A 800 10.47 16.20 2.77
C ASN A 800 11.95 16.15 3.16
N GLY A 801 12.26 15.89 4.44
CA GLY A 801 13.63 15.81 4.96
C GLY A 801 14.31 17.17 5.16
N ASP A 802 13.53 18.21 5.45
CA ASP A 802 14.03 19.57 5.68
C ASP A 802 14.74 19.74 7.04
N GLY A 803 14.32 18.97 8.06
CA GLY A 803 14.97 18.97 9.37
C GLY A 803 14.88 20.31 10.08
N ASP A 804 13.69 20.84 10.31
CA ASP A 804 13.47 22.18 10.84
C ASP A 804 12.49 22.20 12.04
N GLU A 805 12.25 23.37 12.61
CA GLU A 805 11.22 23.54 13.63
C GLU A 805 9.83 23.56 13.00
N THR A 806 8.88 22.95 13.70
CA THR A 806 7.47 22.99 13.33
C THR A 806 6.63 23.37 14.54
N THR A 807 5.75 24.35 14.36
CA THR A 807 4.86 24.85 15.40
C THR A 807 3.42 24.42 15.10
N ILE A 808 2.79 23.74 16.05
CA ILE A 808 1.38 23.36 15.98
C ILE A 808 0.53 24.21 16.91
N SER A 809 -0.76 24.38 16.58
CA SER A 809 -1.74 25.00 17.48
C SER A 809 -2.08 24.05 18.63
N LEU A 810 -2.29 24.61 19.81
CA LEU A 810 -2.81 23.90 20.98
C LEU A 810 -4.22 24.43 21.29
N PRO A 811 -5.28 23.68 20.95
CA PRO A 811 -6.64 24.01 21.34
C PRO A 811 -6.82 24.11 22.86
N ALA A 812 -7.78 24.93 23.33
CA ALA A 812 -7.96 25.23 24.74
C ALA A 812 -8.29 24.03 25.65
N TRP A 813 -8.76 22.93 25.04
CA TRP A 813 -9.05 21.68 25.77
C TRP A 813 -7.80 20.89 26.16
N VAL A 814 -6.64 21.13 25.52
CA VAL A 814 -5.38 20.44 25.82
C VAL A 814 -4.86 20.87 27.19
N LYS A 815 -4.68 19.94 28.12
CA LYS A 815 -4.16 20.18 29.47
C LYS A 815 -2.81 19.54 29.73
N SER A 816 -2.49 18.45 29.04
CA SER A 816 -1.17 17.85 29.10
C SER A 816 -0.80 17.23 27.75
N ILE A 817 0.50 17.18 27.49
CA ILE A 817 1.07 16.61 26.27
C ILE A 817 2.16 15.64 26.66
N LYS A 818 2.10 14.43 26.10
CA LYS A 818 3.14 13.41 26.20
C LYS A 818 3.77 13.18 24.83
N LEU A 819 5.09 13.07 24.80
CA LEU A 819 5.77 12.43 23.69
C LEU A 819 5.64 10.92 23.89
N THR A 820 5.26 10.19 22.84
CA THR A 820 5.12 8.72 22.87
C THR A 820 6.01 8.09 21.80
N ASP A 821 6.14 6.77 21.83
CA ASP A 821 6.57 6.02 20.66
C ASP A 821 5.41 5.88 19.64
N VAL A 822 5.70 5.25 18.50
CA VAL A 822 4.68 5.07 17.45
C VAL A 822 3.55 4.12 17.86
N ALA A 823 3.78 3.22 18.85
CA ALA A 823 2.76 2.37 19.47
C ALA A 823 2.05 3.04 20.67
N GLU A 824 2.16 4.36 20.81
CA GLU A 824 1.48 5.19 21.81
C GLU A 824 1.92 4.94 23.28
N ASN A 825 3.07 4.29 23.51
CA ASN A 825 3.64 4.14 24.85
C ASN A 825 4.29 5.47 25.27
N GLU A 826 3.90 6.00 26.44
CA GLU A 826 4.36 7.31 26.94
C GLU A 826 5.87 7.30 27.25
N LYS A 827 6.61 8.31 26.76
CA LYS A 827 8.06 8.48 26.98
C LYS A 827 8.35 9.62 27.97
N ARG A 828 7.82 10.82 27.72
CA ARG A 828 8.06 11.99 28.55
C ARG A 828 6.99 13.07 28.40
N ASP A 829 6.88 13.93 29.40
CA ASP A 829 6.04 15.13 29.33
C ASP A 829 6.66 16.19 28.42
N LEU A 830 5.79 16.95 27.74
CA LEU A 830 6.14 18.13 26.98
C LEU A 830 5.48 19.38 27.62
N PRO A 831 6.09 20.58 27.44
CA PRO A 831 5.52 21.80 27.98
C PRO A 831 4.14 22.12 27.35
N THR A 832 3.23 22.64 28.18
CA THR A 832 1.85 23.00 27.80
C THR A 832 1.57 24.50 27.96
N SER A 833 2.62 25.33 28.07
CA SER A 833 2.46 26.78 28.25
C SER A 833 2.19 27.45 26.92
N GLY A 834 1.01 28.11 26.80
CA GLY A 834 0.66 28.85 25.60
C GLY A 834 -0.38 28.19 24.70
N LYS A 835 -0.60 28.80 23.51
CA LYS A 835 -1.55 28.32 22.47
C LYS A 835 -0.88 27.52 21.36
N THR A 836 0.42 27.32 21.48
CA THR A 836 1.22 26.63 20.45
C THR A 836 2.29 25.75 21.12
N LEU A 837 2.74 24.73 20.39
CA LEU A 837 3.88 23.89 20.73
C LEU A 837 4.83 23.88 19.53
N THR A 838 6.10 24.23 19.76
CA THR A 838 7.17 24.12 18.76
C THR A 838 7.99 22.86 19.03
N LEU A 839 8.24 22.10 17.97
CA LEU A 839 8.98 20.85 17.96
C LEU A 839 10.11 20.97 16.93
N THR A 840 11.32 20.61 17.30
CA THR A 840 12.47 20.50 16.38
C THR A 840 12.50 19.10 15.79
N PHE A 841 12.60 18.99 14.47
CA PHE A 841 12.70 17.72 13.74
C PHE A 841 14.11 17.53 13.17
N ARG A 842 14.60 16.30 13.21
CA ARG A 842 15.66 15.85 12.31
C ARG A 842 15.03 15.54 10.94
N PRO A 843 15.82 15.56 9.85
CA PRO A 843 15.34 15.13 8.55
C PRO A 843 14.62 13.78 8.63
N PHE A 844 13.40 13.71 8.08
CA PHE A 844 12.53 12.53 8.01
C PHE A 844 12.05 11.98 9.37
N GLU A 845 12.17 12.75 10.45
CA GLU A 845 11.79 12.28 11.79
C GLU A 845 10.27 12.17 11.97
N ILE A 846 9.85 11.09 12.64
CA ILE A 846 8.47 10.84 13.08
C ILE A 846 8.35 11.24 14.56
N LYS A 847 7.36 12.05 14.92
CA LYS A 847 7.01 12.36 16.30
C LYS A 847 5.55 12.07 16.58
N THR A 848 5.28 11.31 17.63
CA THR A 848 3.93 10.99 18.09
C THR A 848 3.65 11.69 19.42
N LEU A 849 2.57 12.46 19.46
CA LEU A 849 2.12 13.19 20.64
C LEU A 849 0.80 12.61 21.13
N LYS A 850 0.66 12.48 22.45
CA LYS A 850 -0.60 12.16 23.09
C LYS A 850 -1.07 13.41 23.86
N LEU A 851 -2.20 13.98 23.43
CA LEU A 851 -2.81 15.17 23.99
C LEU A 851 -3.97 14.75 24.88
N LYS A 852 -3.96 15.17 26.16
CA LYS A 852 -5.02 14.86 27.11
C LYS A 852 -5.86 16.08 27.42
N ARG A 853 -7.18 15.89 27.50
CA ARG A 853 -8.12 16.92 27.97
C ARG A 853 -8.12 17.00 29.51
N GLY A 854 -8.59 18.08 30.06
CA GLY A 854 -8.92 18.15 31.50
C GLY A 854 -10.05 17.16 31.87
N LYS A 855 -9.98 16.64 33.10
CA LYS A 855 -11.07 15.82 33.66
C LYS A 855 -12.36 16.62 33.77
#